data_34f71e469eedfba4367158a527d94637
#
_entry.id   34f71e469eedfba4367158a527d94637
#
_cell.length_a   1.000
_cell.length_b   1.000
_cell.length_c   1.000
_cell.angle_alpha   90.00
_cell.angle_beta   90.00
_cell.angle_gamma   90.00
#
_symmetry.space_group_name_H-M   'P 1'
#
loop_
_entity.id
_entity.type
_entity.pdbx_description
1 polymer ?
#
loop_
_entity_poly.entity_id
_entity_poly.type
_entity_poly.pdbx_seq_one_letter_code
_entity_poly.pdbx_strand_id
1 'polypeptide(L)'
;MATTEHPPPSRLRAWMLEGLSDMGKGHAPKGAQAEKEPVDEGQPWYRVMCLTGVDYFSTLGYQPGIAALAAGLLSPIATIVLVIVTLAGALPVYRRVAEESPHGQGSIAMLERLLTFWKGKLFVLTLLGFAATDFLITITLSAADASTHLVENPHLNSALHDKQMVITLTLVALLGAVFLKGFLEAIGVAFALVGVYLALNAVVVVSGLYHVVTEGHVVTDWTTALTAEHGNIFVMIGVALIVFPKLALGLSGFETGVAVMPHVKGDPGETEEKPKGRIRDTKKLLTTAAVIMSCFLITTSFITTLLIPEKEFEPGGEANGRALAFLAHEYLGNAFGTVYDVSTIAILWFAGASAMAGLLNLMPRYLPRYGMAPHWARAVRPMVIVFTLVAFLVTWIFDADVDAQGGAYATGVLVLISSAAIAVTIAARKAGQRNWFIGFAVISVVFLYTTVVNVIERPDGVKIGACFIAGIILISLLSRLLRAFELRVTSVTLDDMAERFVRDIASRKIRFIANEPDSRDKAEYRDKIEQIRQDNDLPEQEDFVFVEVTVTDPSEFEAGLTVRGQVMHNRYRVLTLESSSIPNALAALLLNVRDTTGCIPHIYFEWTEGTPFANFLRFFLFGQGEVAPVTREVLREAEPDRDHRPRVHTG
;
A
#
# COMPACT_ATOMS: atom_id res chain seq x y z
N MET A 1 -42.66 7.58 -17.52
CA MET A 1 -41.37 6.94 -17.90
C MET A 1 -40.68 7.84 -18.91
N ALA A 2 -39.78 8.68 -18.46
CA ALA A 2 -38.80 9.35 -19.28
C ALA A 2 -37.47 9.09 -18.64
N THR A 3 -36.80 8.04 -19.10
CA THR A 3 -35.39 7.76 -18.79
C THR A 3 -34.63 8.97 -19.29
N THR A 4 -34.09 9.78 -18.41
CA THR A 4 -33.04 10.76 -18.75
C THR A 4 -31.82 9.94 -19.20
N GLU A 5 -31.78 9.61 -20.50
CA GLU A 5 -30.59 9.05 -21.13
C GLU A 5 -29.49 10.11 -21.01
N HIS A 6 -28.58 9.87 -20.07
CA HIS A 6 -27.31 10.59 -20.08
C HIS A 6 -26.63 10.33 -21.43
N PRO A 7 -26.15 11.37 -22.13
CA PRO A 7 -25.44 11.17 -23.37
C PRO A 7 -24.31 10.16 -23.17
N PRO A 8 -24.11 9.22 -24.12
CA PRO A 8 -23.09 8.20 -23.98
C PRO A 8 -21.74 8.86 -23.69
N PRO A 9 -20.95 8.33 -22.75
CA PRO A 9 -19.66 8.92 -22.39
C PRO A 9 -18.79 8.99 -23.65
N SER A 10 -18.02 10.07 -23.79
CA SER A 10 -17.08 10.19 -24.91
C SER A 10 -16.18 8.94 -24.98
N ARG A 11 -15.78 8.51 -26.18
CA ARG A 11 -14.92 7.33 -26.36
C ARG A 11 -13.68 7.37 -25.47
N LEU A 12 -13.10 8.56 -25.27
CA LEU A 12 -11.95 8.77 -24.38
C LEU A 12 -12.34 8.50 -22.92
N ARG A 13 -13.48 9.02 -22.47
CA ARG A 13 -13.95 8.81 -21.08
C ARG A 13 -14.30 7.35 -20.83
N ALA A 14 -14.92 6.67 -21.78
CA ALA A 14 -15.22 5.24 -21.68
C ALA A 14 -13.93 4.40 -21.61
N TRP A 15 -12.94 4.73 -22.43
CA TRP A 15 -11.63 4.08 -22.40
C TRP A 15 -10.86 4.37 -21.11
N MET A 16 -10.83 5.62 -20.63
CA MET A 16 -10.13 5.98 -19.38
C MET A 16 -10.72 5.32 -18.14
N LEU A 17 -12.05 5.15 -18.11
CA LEU A 17 -12.80 4.62 -16.97
C LEU A 17 -13.28 3.19 -17.21
N GLU A 18 -12.61 2.44 -18.08
CA GLU A 18 -12.89 1.02 -18.32
C GLU A 18 -12.75 0.23 -17.00
N GLY A 19 -13.75 -0.62 -16.70
CA GLY A 19 -13.84 -1.33 -15.43
C GLY A 19 -14.66 -0.62 -14.33
N LEU A 20 -14.95 0.69 -14.46
CA LEU A 20 -15.82 1.39 -13.51
C LEU A 20 -17.32 1.15 -13.75
N SER A 21 -17.73 0.90 -15.00
CA SER A 21 -19.14 0.72 -15.39
C SER A 21 -19.78 -0.55 -14.83
N ASP A 22 -19.00 -1.55 -14.47
CA ASP A 22 -19.49 -2.82 -13.92
C ASP A 22 -19.69 -2.78 -12.38
N MET A 23 -19.22 -1.73 -11.72
CA MET A 23 -19.33 -1.57 -10.26
C MET A 23 -20.70 -1.10 -9.77
N GLY A 24 -21.59 -0.61 -10.66
CA GLY A 24 -22.97 -0.23 -10.33
C GLY A 24 -23.91 -1.41 -10.06
N LYS A 25 -23.43 -2.65 -10.19
CA LYS A 25 -24.24 -3.88 -10.03
C LYS A 25 -23.87 -4.71 -8.80
N GLY A 26 -23.46 -4.08 -7.71
CA GLY A 26 -23.42 -4.74 -6.38
C GLY A 26 -22.29 -5.73 -6.14
N HIS A 27 -21.21 -5.67 -6.91
CA HIS A 27 -20.02 -6.49 -6.66
C HIS A 27 -18.88 -5.63 -6.10
N ALA A 28 -18.23 -6.13 -5.04
CA ALA A 28 -17.03 -5.49 -4.49
C ALA A 28 -15.99 -5.25 -5.60
N PRO A 29 -15.29 -4.09 -5.60
CA PRO A 29 -14.28 -3.80 -6.62
C PRO A 29 -13.19 -4.86 -6.56
N LYS A 30 -13.13 -5.69 -7.57
CA LYS A 30 -11.99 -6.54 -7.83
C LYS A 30 -10.89 -5.60 -8.35
N GLY A 31 -9.71 -5.64 -7.73
CA GLY A 31 -8.56 -4.86 -8.19
C GLY A 31 -8.25 -5.14 -9.67
N ALA A 32 -7.51 -4.26 -10.32
CA ALA A 32 -7.23 -4.28 -11.77
C ALA A 32 -6.70 -5.62 -12.34
N GLN A 33 -6.37 -6.57 -11.48
CA GLN A 33 -5.97 -7.94 -11.84
C GLN A 33 -7.05 -8.99 -11.54
N ALA A 34 -8.24 -8.60 -11.04
CA ALA A 34 -9.26 -9.55 -10.57
C ALA A 34 -10.44 -9.75 -11.53
N GLU A 35 -10.48 -9.09 -12.69
CA GLU A 35 -11.51 -9.33 -13.70
C GLU A 35 -10.98 -10.13 -14.86
N LYS A 36 -11.37 -11.37 -14.89
CA LYS A 36 -11.28 -12.37 -15.97
C LYS A 36 -10.18 -13.41 -15.87
N GLU A 37 -9.94 -13.95 -14.69
CA GLU A 37 -9.40 -15.31 -14.73
C GLU A 37 -10.33 -16.26 -13.97
N PRO A 38 -10.64 -17.46 -14.53
CA PRO A 38 -11.05 -18.59 -13.73
C PRO A 38 -10.03 -18.69 -12.60
N VAL A 39 -10.42 -19.09 -11.41
CA VAL A 39 -9.54 -19.28 -10.23
C VAL A 39 -8.19 -19.76 -10.73
N ASP A 40 -7.28 -18.82 -10.95
CA ASP A 40 -5.98 -19.13 -11.52
C ASP A 40 -5.31 -20.02 -10.50
N GLU A 41 -4.96 -21.24 -10.92
CA GLU A 41 -4.25 -22.20 -10.08
C GLU A 41 -2.88 -21.64 -9.70
N GLY A 42 -2.73 -20.46 -9.15
CA GLY A 42 -1.50 -19.78 -8.78
C GLY A 42 -0.21 -20.35 -9.42
N GLN A 43 0.83 -19.60 -9.51
CA GLN A 43 2.09 -20.07 -10.11
C GLN A 43 3.00 -20.70 -9.03
N PRO A 44 3.90 -21.62 -9.39
CA PRO A 44 4.89 -22.15 -8.49
C PRO A 44 5.70 -21.02 -7.83
N TRP A 45 5.99 -21.13 -6.54
CA TRP A 45 6.66 -20.10 -5.74
C TRP A 45 7.98 -19.59 -6.36
N TYR A 46 8.77 -20.44 -7.04
CA TYR A 46 10.03 -20.05 -7.67
C TYR A 46 9.85 -19.15 -8.90
N ARG A 47 8.71 -19.25 -9.61
CA ARG A 47 8.38 -18.31 -10.69
C ARG A 47 7.88 -16.99 -10.14
N VAL A 48 7.05 -17.04 -9.10
CA VAL A 48 6.57 -15.84 -8.40
C VAL A 48 7.73 -15.12 -7.71
N MET A 49 8.74 -15.88 -7.21
CA MET A 49 9.97 -15.30 -6.67
C MET A 49 10.67 -14.40 -7.69
N CYS A 50 10.71 -14.77 -8.96
CA CYS A 50 11.34 -13.94 -9.98
C CYS A 50 10.54 -12.68 -10.30
N LEU A 51 9.20 -12.68 -10.12
CA LEU A 51 8.39 -11.48 -10.31
C LEU A 51 8.75 -10.38 -9.28
N THR A 52 8.96 -10.76 -8.01
CA THR A 52 9.46 -9.83 -6.99
C THR A 52 10.97 -9.68 -7.05
N GLY A 53 11.64 -10.70 -7.55
CA GLY A 53 13.08 -10.76 -7.69
C GLY A 53 13.63 -9.73 -8.68
N VAL A 54 12.83 -9.27 -9.66
CA VAL A 54 13.29 -8.19 -10.54
C VAL A 54 13.59 -6.92 -9.74
N ASP A 55 12.78 -6.58 -8.74
CA ASP A 55 13.03 -5.47 -7.83
C ASP A 55 14.17 -5.79 -6.85
N TYR A 56 14.17 -6.99 -6.26
CA TYR A 56 15.14 -7.36 -5.25
C TYR A 56 16.54 -7.60 -5.83
N PHE A 57 16.67 -8.35 -6.92
CA PHE A 57 17.96 -8.66 -7.54
C PHE A 57 18.55 -7.51 -8.35
N SER A 58 17.72 -6.60 -8.90
CA SER A 58 18.22 -5.40 -9.58
C SER A 58 19.09 -4.52 -8.68
N THR A 59 18.87 -4.59 -7.36
CA THR A 59 19.69 -3.91 -6.35
C THR A 59 21.19 -4.24 -6.47
N LEU A 60 21.56 -5.40 -7.03
CA LEU A 60 22.96 -5.72 -7.31
C LEU A 60 23.61 -4.76 -8.32
N GLY A 61 22.84 -4.09 -9.17
CA GLY A 61 23.36 -3.10 -10.13
C GLY A 61 24.07 -1.94 -9.41
N TYR A 62 23.43 -1.38 -8.39
CA TYR A 62 23.87 -0.16 -7.71
C TYR A 62 24.40 -0.36 -6.28
N GLN A 63 23.96 -1.39 -5.55
CA GLN A 63 24.29 -1.59 -4.14
C GLN A 63 25.80 -1.73 -3.85
N PRO A 64 26.61 -2.46 -4.64
CA PRO A 64 28.06 -2.53 -4.39
C PRO A 64 28.76 -1.19 -4.49
N GLY A 65 28.37 -0.33 -5.47
CA GLY A 65 28.88 1.03 -5.61
C GLY A 65 28.50 1.91 -4.41
N ILE A 66 27.23 1.88 -4.00
CA ILE A 66 26.75 2.61 -2.81
C ILE A 66 27.49 2.13 -1.54
N ALA A 67 27.75 0.84 -1.40
CA ALA A 67 28.49 0.30 -0.27
C ALA A 67 29.93 0.80 -0.26
N ALA A 68 30.59 0.84 -1.42
CA ALA A 68 31.96 1.34 -1.55
C ALA A 68 32.04 2.84 -1.21
N LEU A 69 31.13 3.67 -1.71
CA LEU A 69 31.07 5.10 -1.39
C LEU A 69 30.75 5.36 0.09
N ALA A 70 29.88 4.55 0.71
CA ALA A 70 29.46 4.77 2.09
C ALA A 70 30.45 4.26 3.13
N ALA A 71 31.16 3.17 2.85
CA ALA A 71 31.99 2.43 3.80
C ALA A 71 33.46 2.30 3.38
N GLY A 72 33.84 2.74 2.17
CA GLY A 72 35.20 2.62 1.67
C GLY A 72 35.75 1.20 1.80
N LEU A 73 36.95 1.06 2.39
CA LEU A 73 37.59 -0.23 2.65
C LEU A 73 36.79 -1.15 3.59
N LEU A 74 35.89 -0.60 4.41
CA LEU A 74 35.01 -1.37 5.30
C LEU A 74 33.77 -1.95 4.60
N SER A 75 33.54 -1.66 3.32
CA SER A 75 32.36 -2.08 2.58
C SER A 75 32.02 -3.58 2.71
N PRO A 76 32.97 -4.53 2.62
CA PRO A 76 32.68 -5.95 2.82
C PRO A 76 32.18 -6.26 4.24
N ILE A 77 32.75 -5.63 5.27
CA ILE A 77 32.35 -5.84 6.67
C ILE A 77 30.98 -5.22 6.94
N ALA A 78 30.73 -4.01 6.44
CA ALA A 78 29.42 -3.37 6.55
C ALA A 78 28.32 -4.15 5.80
N THR A 79 28.66 -4.76 4.66
CA THR A 79 27.75 -5.64 3.91
C THR A 79 27.45 -6.95 4.67
N ILE A 80 28.43 -7.51 5.40
CA ILE A 80 28.17 -8.66 6.27
C ILE A 80 27.18 -8.28 7.38
N VAL A 81 27.32 -7.11 8.00
CA VAL A 81 26.36 -6.60 8.99
C VAL A 81 24.97 -6.49 8.36
N LEU A 82 24.86 -5.89 7.17
CA LEU A 82 23.61 -5.80 6.41
C LEU A 82 22.97 -7.18 6.19
N VAL A 83 23.77 -8.18 5.77
CA VAL A 83 23.29 -9.54 5.52
C VAL A 83 22.81 -10.20 6.82
N ILE A 84 23.51 -10.00 7.94
CA ILE A 84 23.05 -10.49 9.25
C ILE A 84 21.69 -9.87 9.61
N VAL A 85 21.53 -8.55 9.45
CA VAL A 85 20.26 -7.85 9.69
C VAL A 85 19.16 -8.33 8.74
N THR A 86 19.51 -8.64 7.48
CA THR A 86 18.58 -9.20 6.50
C THR A 86 18.08 -10.58 6.91
N LEU A 87 18.99 -11.51 7.18
CA LEU A 87 18.65 -12.92 7.43
C LEU A 87 18.13 -13.16 8.85
N ALA A 88 18.65 -12.47 9.85
CA ALA A 88 18.23 -12.63 11.25
C ALA A 88 17.17 -11.60 11.69
N GLY A 89 16.98 -10.51 10.95
CA GLY A 89 16.02 -9.44 11.24
C GLY A 89 14.84 -9.40 10.26
N ALA A 90 15.07 -8.94 9.04
CA ALA A 90 14.00 -8.72 8.07
C ALA A 90 13.29 -10.03 7.66
N LEU A 91 14.02 -11.07 7.34
CA LEU A 91 13.45 -12.34 6.91
C LEU A 91 12.50 -12.98 7.95
N PRO A 92 12.83 -13.11 9.24
CA PRO A 92 11.89 -13.61 10.26
C PRO A 92 10.65 -12.74 10.41
N VAL A 93 10.80 -11.41 10.32
CA VAL A 93 9.68 -10.46 10.38
C VAL A 93 8.71 -10.71 9.23
N TYR A 94 9.20 -10.74 7.98
CA TYR A 94 8.31 -10.90 6.82
C TYR A 94 7.76 -12.33 6.67
N ARG A 95 8.47 -13.35 7.16
CA ARG A 95 7.89 -14.70 7.30
C ARG A 95 6.70 -14.71 8.26
N ARG A 96 6.74 -13.90 9.32
CA ARG A 96 5.60 -13.74 10.23
C ARG A 96 4.50 -12.88 9.63
N VAL A 97 4.83 -11.83 8.90
CA VAL A 97 3.85 -11.03 8.14
C VAL A 97 3.07 -11.90 7.15
N ALA A 98 3.75 -12.81 6.43
CA ALA A 98 3.08 -13.75 5.53
C ALA A 98 2.10 -14.70 6.24
N GLU A 99 2.33 -15.05 7.51
CA GLU A 99 1.40 -15.83 8.33
C GLU A 99 0.16 -15.03 8.74
N GLU A 100 0.36 -13.78 9.17
CA GLU A 100 -0.69 -12.93 9.71
C GLU A 100 -1.51 -12.21 8.63
N SER A 101 -0.94 -12.09 7.40
CA SER A 101 -1.57 -11.40 6.26
C SER A 101 -1.54 -12.27 4.98
N PRO A 102 -2.26 -13.42 4.97
CA PRO A 102 -2.16 -14.42 3.91
C PRO A 102 -2.72 -13.98 2.55
N HIS A 103 -3.36 -12.82 2.47
CA HIS A 103 -3.92 -12.25 1.23
C HIS A 103 -3.02 -11.20 0.58
N GLY A 104 -1.74 -11.16 0.92
CA GLY A 104 -0.78 -10.21 0.34
C GLY A 104 -1.00 -8.75 0.74
N GLN A 105 -1.66 -8.51 1.86
CA GLN A 105 -1.93 -7.14 2.34
C GLN A 105 -0.74 -6.52 3.09
N GLY A 106 0.28 -7.30 3.39
CA GLY A 106 1.50 -6.87 4.04
C GLY A 106 1.34 -6.38 5.48
N SER A 107 2.32 -5.62 5.93
CA SER A 107 2.40 -5.06 7.28
C SER A 107 1.32 -4.00 7.56
N ILE A 108 0.91 -3.26 6.54
CA ILE A 108 -0.09 -2.19 6.64
C ILE A 108 -1.43 -2.73 7.15
N ALA A 109 -1.90 -3.87 6.59
CA ALA A 109 -3.15 -4.49 7.03
C ALA A 109 -3.09 -5.06 8.45
N MET A 110 -1.92 -5.53 8.89
CA MET A 110 -1.75 -5.95 10.28
C MET A 110 -1.94 -4.78 11.24
N LEU A 111 -1.35 -3.63 10.93
CA LEU A 111 -1.45 -2.42 11.76
C LEU A 111 -2.84 -1.80 11.70
N GLU A 112 -3.52 -1.86 10.56
CA GLU A 112 -4.93 -1.46 10.44
C GLU A 112 -5.82 -2.20 11.43
N ARG A 113 -5.66 -3.53 11.56
CA ARG A 113 -6.45 -4.35 12.51
C ARG A 113 -6.09 -4.10 13.97
N LEU A 114 -4.89 -3.56 14.24
CA LEU A 114 -4.41 -3.30 15.61
C LEU A 114 -4.81 -1.94 16.13
N LEU A 115 -5.07 -0.97 15.24
CA LEU A 115 -5.39 0.41 15.54
C LEU A 115 -6.80 0.73 15.03
N THR A 116 -7.68 1.18 15.93
CA THR A 116 -9.06 1.56 15.64
C THR A 116 -9.20 3.08 15.51
N PHE A 117 -10.31 3.52 14.93
CA PHE A 117 -10.68 4.91 14.76
C PHE A 117 -9.70 5.72 13.89
N TRP A 118 -9.86 7.03 13.88
CA TRP A 118 -9.06 7.98 13.10
C TRP A 118 -7.55 7.86 13.28
N LYS A 119 -7.08 7.51 14.49
CA LYS A 119 -5.65 7.29 14.74
C LYS A 119 -5.09 6.15 13.88
N GLY A 120 -5.85 5.07 13.75
CA GLY A 120 -5.49 3.96 12.88
C GLY A 120 -5.49 4.35 11.41
N LYS A 121 -6.50 5.08 10.95
CA LYS A 121 -6.60 5.52 9.55
C LYS A 121 -5.50 6.50 9.17
N LEU A 122 -5.19 7.49 10.02
CA LEU A 122 -4.08 8.42 9.79
C LEU A 122 -2.74 7.70 9.76
N PHE A 123 -2.54 6.72 10.64
CA PHE A 123 -1.34 5.93 10.65
C PHE A 123 -1.20 5.09 9.36
N VAL A 124 -2.29 4.45 8.92
CA VAL A 124 -2.32 3.73 7.63
C VAL A 124 -2.03 4.67 6.46
N LEU A 125 -2.61 5.87 6.43
CA LEU A 125 -2.32 6.87 5.39
C LEU A 125 -0.85 7.29 5.38
N THR A 126 -0.25 7.43 6.56
CA THR A 126 1.18 7.73 6.69
C THR A 126 2.04 6.59 6.12
N LEU A 127 1.72 5.34 6.45
CA LEU A 127 2.42 4.19 5.88
C LEU A 127 2.20 4.05 4.38
N LEU A 128 1.00 4.32 3.88
CA LEU A 128 0.71 4.37 2.44
C LEU A 128 1.52 5.46 1.74
N GLY A 129 1.75 6.60 2.41
CA GLY A 129 2.63 7.65 1.90
C GLY A 129 4.07 7.20 1.75
N PHE A 130 4.62 6.50 2.75
CA PHE A 130 5.95 5.92 2.65
C PHE A 130 6.03 4.80 1.61
N ALA A 131 5.01 3.94 1.51
CA ALA A 131 4.95 2.92 0.47
C ALA A 131 4.85 3.53 -0.93
N ALA A 132 4.08 4.61 -1.12
CA ALA A 132 4.03 5.33 -2.38
C ALA A 132 5.39 5.94 -2.73
N THR A 133 6.07 6.51 -1.75
CA THR A 133 7.43 7.05 -1.92
C THR A 133 8.39 5.94 -2.34
N ASP A 134 8.37 4.81 -1.65
CA ASP A 134 9.19 3.64 -1.94
C ASP A 134 9.01 3.17 -3.39
N PHE A 135 7.79 2.86 -3.80
CA PHE A 135 7.51 2.39 -5.15
C PHE A 135 7.78 3.44 -6.24
N LEU A 136 7.45 4.72 -6.00
CA LEU A 136 7.69 5.78 -6.97
C LEU A 136 9.18 6.03 -7.17
N ILE A 137 9.95 6.02 -6.09
CA ILE A 137 11.40 6.15 -6.20
C ILE A 137 12.01 4.89 -6.83
N THR A 138 11.49 3.69 -6.57
CA THR A 138 11.92 2.48 -7.30
C THR A 138 11.76 2.67 -8.82
N ILE A 139 10.64 3.23 -9.29
CA ILE A 139 10.43 3.51 -10.71
C ILE A 139 11.48 4.48 -11.25
N THR A 140 11.69 5.59 -10.57
CA THR A 140 12.55 6.67 -11.06
C THR A 140 14.03 6.34 -10.91
N LEU A 141 14.43 5.73 -9.79
CA LEU A 141 15.79 5.28 -9.54
C LEU A 141 16.20 4.17 -10.53
N SER A 142 15.35 3.16 -10.73
CA SER A 142 15.65 2.09 -11.67
C SER A 142 15.76 2.61 -13.11
N ALA A 143 14.95 3.60 -13.50
CA ALA A 143 15.06 4.24 -14.81
C ALA A 143 16.32 5.10 -14.93
N ALA A 144 16.72 5.79 -13.86
CA ALA A 144 17.95 6.59 -13.82
C ALA A 144 19.19 5.69 -13.91
N ASP A 145 19.23 4.61 -13.13
CA ASP A 145 20.31 3.64 -13.15
C ASP A 145 20.42 2.93 -14.52
N ALA A 146 19.29 2.52 -15.10
CA ALA A 146 19.25 1.99 -16.47
C ALA A 146 19.80 3.00 -17.50
N SER A 147 19.52 4.29 -17.32
CA SER A 147 20.07 5.35 -18.20
C SER A 147 21.56 5.53 -18.03
N THR A 148 22.12 5.39 -16.81
CA THR A 148 23.56 5.43 -16.55
C THR A 148 24.28 4.31 -17.30
N HIS A 149 23.74 3.07 -17.26
CA HIS A 149 24.29 1.94 -18.04
C HIS A 149 24.27 2.20 -19.56
N LEU A 150 23.28 2.94 -20.08
CA LEU A 150 23.24 3.31 -21.51
C LEU A 150 24.26 4.40 -21.86
N VAL A 151 24.37 5.43 -21.01
CA VAL A 151 25.25 6.58 -21.25
C VAL A 151 26.72 6.18 -21.12
N GLU A 152 27.05 5.35 -20.13
CA GLU A 152 28.43 4.93 -19.86
C GLU A 152 28.87 3.70 -20.68
N ASN A 153 27.99 3.12 -21.52
CA ASN A 153 28.40 2.00 -22.37
C ASN A 153 29.40 2.48 -23.44
N PRO A 154 30.57 1.82 -23.59
CA PRO A 154 31.63 2.26 -24.53
C PRO A 154 31.18 2.42 -25.98
N HIS A 155 30.15 1.67 -26.42
CA HIS A 155 29.64 1.78 -27.78
C HIS A 155 28.64 2.91 -27.99
N LEU A 156 28.00 3.41 -26.91
CA LEU A 156 26.93 4.40 -26.96
C LEU A 156 27.32 5.75 -26.35
N ASN A 157 28.35 5.80 -25.50
CA ASN A 157 28.80 6.98 -24.78
C ASN A 157 28.95 8.22 -25.68
N SER A 158 29.60 8.09 -26.81
CA SER A 158 29.82 9.19 -27.75
C SER A 158 28.53 9.84 -28.30
N ALA A 159 27.43 9.11 -28.33
CA ALA A 159 26.15 9.58 -28.86
C ALA A 159 25.19 10.04 -27.75
N LEU A 160 25.31 9.49 -26.52
CA LEU A 160 24.36 9.64 -25.42
C LEU A 160 24.93 10.46 -24.25
N HIS A 161 26.20 10.86 -24.28
CA HIS A 161 26.78 11.72 -23.25
C HIS A 161 25.91 12.96 -23.02
N ASP A 162 25.71 13.37 -21.78
CA ASP A 162 24.84 14.47 -21.33
C ASP A 162 23.33 14.30 -21.59
N LYS A 163 22.83 13.08 -21.94
CA LYS A 163 21.40 12.84 -22.19
C LYS A 163 20.71 11.99 -21.12
N GLN A 164 21.35 11.78 -19.97
CA GLN A 164 20.82 10.91 -18.91
C GLN A 164 19.39 11.27 -18.52
N MET A 165 19.10 12.55 -18.26
CA MET A 165 17.75 13.03 -17.91
C MET A 165 16.71 12.66 -18.98
N VAL A 166 17.02 12.91 -20.27
CA VAL A 166 16.09 12.63 -21.37
C VAL A 166 15.84 11.14 -21.53
N ILE A 167 16.88 10.32 -21.36
CA ILE A 167 16.78 8.86 -21.44
C ILE A 167 15.92 8.34 -20.27
N THR A 168 16.19 8.80 -19.04
CA THR A 168 15.42 8.43 -17.85
C THR A 168 13.94 8.76 -18.02
N LEU A 169 13.60 9.98 -18.43
CA LEU A 169 12.22 10.39 -18.70
C LEU A 169 11.58 9.54 -19.82
N THR A 170 12.36 9.19 -20.84
CA THR A 170 11.88 8.31 -21.94
C THR A 170 11.55 6.90 -21.43
N LEU A 171 12.40 6.32 -20.57
CA LEU A 171 12.17 5.00 -19.96
C LEU A 171 10.93 5.01 -19.06
N VAL A 172 10.73 6.06 -18.27
CA VAL A 172 9.53 6.25 -17.44
C VAL A 172 8.28 6.44 -18.32
N ALA A 173 8.37 7.22 -19.41
CA ALA A 173 7.27 7.39 -20.37
C ALA A 173 6.90 6.07 -21.05
N LEU A 174 7.88 5.29 -21.46
CA LEU A 174 7.67 3.97 -22.07
C LEU A 174 6.98 3.02 -21.08
N LEU A 175 7.40 3.04 -19.82
CA LEU A 175 6.77 2.25 -18.75
C LEU A 175 5.29 2.64 -18.61
N GLY A 176 4.99 3.93 -18.48
CA GLY A 176 3.61 4.43 -18.42
C GLY A 176 2.78 4.02 -19.65
N ALA A 177 3.34 4.13 -20.85
CA ALA A 177 2.67 3.74 -22.09
C ALA A 177 2.35 2.23 -22.15
N VAL A 178 3.24 1.38 -21.67
CA VAL A 178 3.02 -0.07 -21.58
C VAL A 178 1.89 -0.38 -20.61
N PHE A 179 1.85 0.26 -19.45
CA PHE A 179 0.77 0.08 -18.48
C PHE A 179 -0.59 0.62 -18.97
N LEU A 180 -0.61 1.69 -19.76
CA LEU A 180 -1.85 2.20 -20.38
C LEU A 180 -2.45 1.24 -21.40
N LYS A 181 -1.61 0.42 -22.08
CA LYS A 181 -2.08 -0.63 -22.99
C LYS A 181 -2.58 -1.88 -22.28
N GLY A 182 -2.24 -2.05 -21.02
CA GLY A 182 -2.51 -3.25 -20.22
C GLY A 182 -1.26 -4.14 -20.13
N PHE A 183 -0.62 -4.10 -18.97
CA PHE A 183 0.51 -4.96 -18.64
C PHE A 183 -0.03 -6.26 -18.01
N LEU A 184 -0.20 -7.28 -18.86
CA LEU A 184 -0.60 -8.62 -18.46
C LEU A 184 0.56 -9.57 -18.77
N GLU A 185 0.93 -10.45 -17.83
CA GLU A 185 1.91 -11.54 -17.99
C GLU A 185 3.40 -11.17 -17.88
N ALA A 186 3.80 -10.67 -16.70
CA ALA A 186 5.22 -10.42 -16.43
C ALA A 186 5.99 -11.65 -15.90
N ILE A 187 5.31 -12.66 -15.33
CA ILE A 187 5.98 -13.73 -14.55
C ILE A 187 6.96 -14.54 -15.41
N GLY A 188 6.57 -14.90 -16.64
CA GLY A 188 7.45 -15.66 -17.55
C GLY A 188 8.67 -14.86 -18.00
N VAL A 189 8.47 -13.58 -18.33
CA VAL A 189 9.55 -12.67 -18.73
C VAL A 189 10.46 -12.37 -17.56
N ALA A 190 9.89 -12.08 -16.38
CA ALA A 190 10.65 -11.86 -15.15
C ALA A 190 11.54 -13.06 -14.79
N PHE A 191 11.02 -14.28 -14.95
CA PHE A 191 11.79 -15.51 -14.70
C PHE A 191 13.02 -15.61 -15.63
N ALA A 192 12.84 -15.34 -16.92
CA ALA A 192 13.94 -15.35 -17.87
C ALA A 192 14.98 -14.25 -17.59
N LEU A 193 14.51 -13.01 -17.33
CA LEU A 193 15.38 -11.87 -17.02
C LEU A 193 16.21 -12.09 -15.75
N VAL A 194 15.57 -12.51 -14.66
CA VAL A 194 16.26 -12.81 -13.40
C VAL A 194 17.28 -13.93 -13.59
N GLY A 195 16.91 -14.99 -14.31
CA GLY A 195 17.82 -16.12 -14.59
C GLY A 195 19.06 -15.67 -15.36
N VAL A 196 18.90 -14.91 -16.44
CA VAL A 196 20.01 -14.38 -17.24
C VAL A 196 20.86 -13.40 -16.39
N TYR A 197 20.23 -12.48 -15.69
CA TYR A 197 20.94 -11.50 -14.87
C TYR A 197 21.78 -12.14 -13.76
N LEU A 198 21.22 -13.09 -13.00
CA LEU A 198 21.97 -13.80 -11.96
C LEU A 198 23.09 -14.67 -12.55
N ALA A 199 22.87 -15.27 -13.73
CA ALA A 199 23.92 -16.02 -14.40
C ALA A 199 25.10 -15.11 -14.82
N LEU A 200 24.81 -13.96 -15.41
CA LEU A 200 25.85 -12.98 -15.77
C LEU A 200 26.59 -12.44 -14.53
N ASN A 201 25.87 -12.13 -13.44
CA ASN A 201 26.47 -11.74 -12.17
C ASN A 201 27.36 -12.86 -11.61
N ALA A 202 26.97 -14.12 -11.70
CA ALA A 202 27.80 -15.23 -11.25
C ALA A 202 29.10 -15.32 -12.06
N VAL A 203 29.07 -15.06 -13.36
CA VAL A 203 30.29 -15.03 -14.20
C VAL A 203 31.19 -13.87 -13.76
N VAL A 204 30.66 -12.67 -13.54
CA VAL A 204 31.44 -11.52 -13.05
C VAL A 204 32.07 -11.82 -11.67
N VAL A 205 31.29 -12.40 -10.74
CA VAL A 205 31.77 -12.79 -9.41
C VAL A 205 32.90 -13.82 -9.51
N VAL A 206 32.73 -14.88 -10.33
CA VAL A 206 33.76 -15.91 -10.52
C VAL A 206 35.03 -15.31 -11.13
N SER A 207 34.90 -14.45 -12.14
CA SER A 207 36.03 -13.73 -12.74
C SER A 207 36.73 -12.82 -11.73
N GLY A 208 35.98 -12.02 -10.98
CA GLY A 208 36.54 -11.14 -9.94
C GLY A 208 37.27 -11.93 -8.84
N LEU A 209 36.67 -13.02 -8.35
CA LEU A 209 37.35 -13.89 -7.37
C LEU A 209 38.60 -14.55 -7.94
N TYR A 210 38.59 -14.92 -9.23
CA TYR A 210 39.78 -15.44 -9.88
C TYR A 210 40.93 -14.41 -9.88
N HIS A 211 40.64 -13.15 -10.20
CA HIS A 211 41.65 -12.08 -10.17
C HIS A 211 42.13 -11.80 -8.74
N VAL A 212 41.25 -11.75 -7.74
CA VAL A 212 41.61 -11.59 -6.33
C VAL A 212 42.56 -12.73 -5.85
N VAL A 213 42.35 -13.97 -6.31
CA VAL A 213 43.21 -15.13 -5.91
C VAL A 213 44.53 -15.13 -6.68
N THR A 214 44.53 -14.77 -7.98
CA THR A 214 45.74 -14.78 -8.83
C THR A 214 46.65 -13.59 -8.55
N GLU A 215 46.07 -12.44 -8.19
CA GLU A 215 46.80 -11.25 -7.78
C GLU A 215 46.98 -11.20 -6.26
N GLY A 216 47.80 -12.12 -5.71
CA GLY A 216 47.89 -12.40 -4.28
C GLY A 216 48.26 -11.23 -3.37
N HIS A 217 48.69 -10.08 -3.94
CA HIS A 217 48.94 -8.84 -3.19
C HIS A 217 47.66 -8.05 -2.84
N VAL A 218 46.59 -8.17 -3.62
CA VAL A 218 45.35 -7.35 -3.49
C VAL A 218 44.72 -7.53 -2.09
N VAL A 219 44.60 -8.76 -1.61
CA VAL A 219 44.05 -9.05 -0.27
C VAL A 219 44.97 -8.52 0.84
N THR A 220 46.30 -8.65 0.66
CA THR A 220 47.28 -8.17 1.64
C THR A 220 47.27 -6.64 1.71
N ASP A 221 47.23 -5.98 0.57
CA ASP A 221 47.17 -4.53 0.48
C ASP A 221 45.87 -3.97 1.10
N TRP A 222 44.72 -4.61 0.80
CA TRP A 222 43.44 -4.25 1.42
C TRP A 222 43.47 -4.42 2.94
N THR A 223 43.94 -5.57 3.45
CA THR A 223 43.99 -5.81 4.90
C THR A 223 44.95 -4.88 5.61
N THR A 224 46.09 -4.52 4.96
CA THR A 224 47.04 -3.56 5.49
C THR A 224 46.47 -2.16 5.55
N ALA A 225 45.83 -1.69 4.48
CA ALA A 225 45.15 -0.39 4.42
C ALA A 225 44.00 -0.31 5.44
N LEU A 226 43.17 -1.37 5.51
CA LEU A 226 42.06 -1.47 6.44
C LEU A 226 42.49 -1.39 7.90
N THR A 227 43.59 -2.10 8.26
CA THR A 227 44.14 -2.07 9.62
C THR A 227 44.84 -0.76 9.95
N ALA A 228 45.47 -0.12 8.96
CA ALA A 228 46.10 1.19 9.13
C ALA A 228 45.05 2.28 9.40
N GLU A 229 43.92 2.23 8.74
CA GLU A 229 42.85 3.22 8.88
C GLU A 229 42.00 3.02 10.13
N HIS A 230 41.62 1.75 10.44
CA HIS A 230 40.61 1.45 11.46
C HIS A 230 41.18 0.70 12.69
N GLY A 231 42.43 0.32 12.69
CA GLY A 231 43.11 -0.31 13.82
C GLY A 231 42.71 -1.77 14.03
N ASN A 232 41.86 -2.10 14.98
CA ASN A 232 41.51 -3.46 15.31
C ASN A 232 40.09 -3.87 14.88
N ILE A 233 39.82 -5.17 14.82
CA ILE A 233 38.55 -5.74 14.35
C ILE A 233 37.31 -5.21 15.13
N PHE A 234 37.44 -4.88 16.41
CA PHE A 234 36.33 -4.36 17.20
C PHE A 234 35.93 -2.96 16.78
N VAL A 235 36.93 -2.11 16.43
CA VAL A 235 36.70 -0.78 15.88
C VAL A 235 36.08 -0.90 14.50
N MET A 236 36.57 -1.80 13.65
CA MET A 236 36.00 -2.06 12.32
C MET A 236 34.52 -2.45 12.39
N ILE A 237 34.17 -3.38 13.29
CA ILE A 237 32.77 -3.79 13.52
C ILE A 237 31.95 -2.61 14.06
N GLY A 238 32.51 -1.84 15.00
CA GLY A 238 31.83 -0.66 15.55
C GLY A 238 31.52 0.38 14.47
N VAL A 239 32.48 0.70 13.61
CA VAL A 239 32.26 1.62 12.48
C VAL A 239 31.28 1.04 11.47
N ALA A 240 31.39 -0.25 11.15
CA ALA A 240 30.46 -0.93 10.24
C ALA A 240 29.02 -0.90 10.77
N LEU A 241 28.80 -1.02 12.10
CA LEU A 241 27.47 -0.87 12.73
C LEU A 241 26.90 0.57 12.64
N ILE A 242 27.78 1.57 12.56
CA ILE A 242 27.38 2.98 12.36
C ILE A 242 27.05 3.25 10.88
N VAL A 243 27.82 2.64 9.96
CA VAL A 243 27.71 2.92 8.53
C VAL A 243 26.64 2.05 7.84
N PHE A 244 26.35 0.83 8.34
CA PHE A 244 25.42 -0.08 7.66
C PHE A 244 24.02 0.52 7.38
N PRO A 245 23.47 1.45 8.18
CA PRO A 245 22.20 2.09 7.81
C PRO A 245 22.20 2.76 6.43
N LYS A 246 23.36 3.23 5.96
CA LYS A 246 23.54 3.78 4.61
C LYS A 246 23.37 2.73 3.51
N LEU A 247 23.54 1.45 3.86
CA LEU A 247 23.41 0.30 2.97
C LEU A 247 21.99 -0.29 2.99
N ALA A 248 21.03 0.34 3.66
CA ALA A 248 19.68 -0.18 3.89
C ALA A 248 18.87 -0.45 2.62
N LEU A 249 19.28 0.08 1.48
CA LEU A 249 18.76 -0.25 0.14
C LEU A 249 18.78 -1.76 -0.13
N GLY A 250 19.78 -2.47 0.36
CA GLY A 250 19.86 -3.94 0.26
C GLY A 250 18.80 -4.72 1.06
N LEU A 251 17.95 -4.01 1.82
CA LEU A 251 16.80 -4.59 2.53
C LEU A 251 15.48 -4.52 1.73
N SER A 252 15.50 -3.96 0.52
CA SER A 252 14.31 -3.84 -0.34
C SER A 252 13.73 -5.21 -0.74
N GLY A 253 12.51 -5.22 -1.30
CA GLY A 253 11.91 -6.40 -1.90
C GLY A 253 11.15 -7.35 -0.95
N PHE A 254 11.24 -7.19 0.38
CA PHE A 254 10.50 -8.05 1.31
C PHE A 254 9.00 -7.72 1.32
N GLU A 255 8.62 -6.45 1.29
CA GLU A 255 7.21 -6.03 1.24
C GLU A 255 6.57 -6.47 -0.08
N THR A 256 7.25 -6.27 -1.21
CA THR A 256 6.82 -6.78 -2.52
C THR A 256 6.70 -8.30 -2.53
N GLY A 257 7.60 -9.01 -1.86
CA GLY A 257 7.56 -10.46 -1.70
C GLY A 257 6.33 -10.98 -0.97
N VAL A 258 5.80 -10.24 0.01
CA VAL A 258 4.52 -10.55 0.65
C VAL A 258 3.34 -10.10 -0.20
N ALA A 259 3.44 -8.96 -0.88
CA ALA A 259 2.37 -8.43 -1.72
C ALA A 259 1.98 -9.36 -2.88
N VAL A 260 2.92 -10.14 -3.42
CA VAL A 260 2.65 -11.12 -4.50
C VAL A 260 2.14 -12.48 -4.00
N MET A 261 2.01 -12.68 -2.69
CA MET A 261 1.55 -13.93 -2.09
C MET A 261 0.26 -14.50 -2.72
N PRO A 262 -0.74 -13.69 -3.13
CA PRO A 262 -1.93 -14.20 -3.83
C PRO A 262 -1.64 -14.97 -5.13
N HIS A 263 -0.53 -14.69 -5.80
CA HIS A 263 -0.11 -15.36 -7.03
C HIS A 263 0.63 -16.69 -6.78
N VAL A 264 0.97 -17.00 -5.52
CA VAL A 264 1.63 -18.27 -5.15
C VAL A 264 0.59 -19.38 -5.07
N LYS A 265 0.86 -20.50 -5.78
CA LYS A 265 0.00 -21.69 -5.76
C LYS A 265 -0.12 -22.24 -4.35
N GLY A 266 -1.36 -22.47 -3.89
CA GLY A 266 -1.68 -23.16 -2.65
C GLY A 266 -1.78 -24.67 -2.81
N ASP A 267 -2.01 -25.39 -1.71
CA ASP A 267 -2.29 -26.84 -1.75
C ASP A 267 -3.75 -27.08 -2.21
N PRO A 268 -4.05 -28.16 -2.93
CA PRO A 268 -5.41 -28.48 -3.37
C PRO A 268 -6.38 -28.59 -2.18
N GLY A 269 -7.52 -27.88 -2.26
CA GLY A 269 -8.56 -27.91 -1.23
C GLY A 269 -8.34 -26.98 -0.04
N GLU A 270 -7.39 -26.06 -0.10
CA GLU A 270 -7.21 -25.02 0.90
C GLU A 270 -8.40 -24.05 0.93
N THR A 271 -8.76 -23.62 2.15
CA THR A 271 -9.71 -22.52 2.33
C THR A 271 -8.99 -21.18 2.24
N GLU A 272 -9.64 -20.18 1.63
CA GLU A 272 -9.07 -18.82 1.52
C GLU A 272 -8.75 -18.20 2.89
N GLU A 273 -9.48 -18.57 3.95
CA GLU A 273 -9.25 -18.04 5.29
C GLU A 273 -7.90 -18.47 5.91
N LYS A 274 -7.40 -19.66 5.56
CA LYS A 274 -6.13 -20.21 6.09
C LYS A 274 -5.38 -21.01 5.02
N PRO A 275 -4.76 -20.35 4.03
CA PRO A 275 -4.04 -21.01 2.95
C PRO A 275 -2.64 -21.46 3.41
N LYS A 276 -2.56 -22.60 4.08
CA LYS A 276 -1.32 -23.11 4.70
C LYS A 276 -0.21 -23.39 3.68
N GLY A 277 -0.54 -23.97 2.54
CA GLY A 277 0.42 -24.24 1.47
C GLY A 277 0.97 -22.96 0.85
N ARG A 278 0.08 -21.99 0.56
CA ARG A 278 0.48 -20.66 0.07
C ARG A 278 1.42 -19.96 1.04
N ILE A 279 1.11 -19.97 2.35
CA ILE A 279 1.97 -19.41 3.41
C ILE A 279 3.32 -20.11 3.43
N ARG A 280 3.34 -21.46 3.42
CA ARG A 280 4.57 -22.25 3.40
C ARG A 280 5.46 -21.90 2.20
N ASP A 281 4.87 -21.83 1.02
CA ASP A 281 5.60 -21.62 -0.23
C ASP A 281 6.04 -20.16 -0.39
N THR A 282 5.28 -19.18 0.13
CA THR A 282 5.74 -17.78 0.25
C THR A 282 6.95 -17.67 1.19
N LYS A 283 6.97 -18.41 2.31
CA LYS A 283 8.15 -18.44 3.18
C LYS A 283 9.38 -19.03 2.50
N LYS A 284 9.21 -20.05 1.62
CA LYS A 284 10.33 -20.57 0.80
C LYS A 284 10.81 -19.51 -0.18
N LEU A 285 9.87 -18.80 -0.85
CA LEU A 285 10.18 -17.69 -1.74
C LEU A 285 11.05 -16.65 -1.05
N LEU A 286 10.59 -16.10 0.07
CA LEU A 286 11.32 -15.07 0.83
C LEU A 286 12.70 -15.57 1.29
N THR A 287 12.77 -16.79 1.78
CA THR A 287 14.04 -17.37 2.27
C THR A 287 15.04 -17.58 1.14
N THR A 288 14.60 -18.15 0.02
CA THR A 288 15.47 -18.42 -1.13
C THR A 288 15.98 -17.13 -1.75
N ALA A 289 15.11 -16.14 -1.96
CA ALA A 289 15.50 -14.83 -2.49
C ALA A 289 16.52 -14.15 -1.56
N ALA A 290 16.26 -14.13 -0.24
CA ALA A 290 17.16 -13.52 0.74
C ALA A 290 18.53 -14.21 0.79
N VAL A 291 18.59 -15.54 0.72
CA VAL A 291 19.86 -16.28 0.72
C VAL A 291 20.65 -16.02 -0.56
N ILE A 292 20.02 -16.11 -1.73
CA ILE A 292 20.67 -15.81 -3.02
C ILE A 292 21.25 -14.40 -2.99
N MET A 293 20.43 -13.40 -2.64
CA MET A 293 20.86 -12.01 -2.57
C MET A 293 22.01 -11.80 -1.60
N SER A 294 21.94 -12.42 -0.40
CA SER A 294 22.99 -12.33 0.62
C SER A 294 24.33 -12.86 0.12
N CYS A 295 24.32 -14.00 -0.59
CA CYS A 295 25.54 -14.56 -1.20
C CYS A 295 26.15 -13.59 -2.22
N PHE A 296 25.32 -13.05 -3.13
CA PHE A 296 25.79 -12.10 -4.12
C PHE A 296 26.27 -10.80 -3.47
N LEU A 297 25.56 -10.23 -2.51
CA LEU A 297 25.96 -8.97 -1.85
C LEU A 297 27.33 -9.09 -1.18
N ILE A 298 27.59 -10.15 -0.43
CA ILE A 298 28.90 -10.34 0.22
C ILE A 298 30.00 -10.48 -0.83
N THR A 299 29.80 -11.33 -1.83
CA THR A 299 30.83 -11.59 -2.84
C THR A 299 31.07 -10.38 -3.76
N THR A 300 30.02 -9.70 -4.17
CA THR A 300 30.15 -8.50 -5.03
C THR A 300 30.78 -7.34 -4.27
N SER A 301 30.36 -7.08 -3.01
CA SER A 301 30.99 -6.04 -2.19
C SER A 301 32.48 -6.32 -1.98
N PHE A 302 32.86 -7.60 -1.78
CA PHE A 302 34.25 -7.99 -1.62
C PHE A 302 35.07 -7.72 -2.89
N ILE A 303 34.63 -8.24 -4.05
CA ILE A 303 35.40 -8.06 -5.30
C ILE A 303 35.45 -6.60 -5.76
N THR A 304 34.37 -5.84 -5.62
CA THR A 304 34.34 -4.44 -6.03
C THR A 304 35.24 -3.57 -5.16
N THR A 305 35.26 -3.80 -3.84
CA THR A 305 36.15 -3.04 -2.93
C THR A 305 37.62 -3.35 -3.16
N LEU A 306 37.98 -4.59 -3.55
CA LEU A 306 39.36 -4.98 -3.73
C LEU A 306 39.92 -4.63 -5.13
N LEU A 307 39.07 -4.69 -6.16
CA LEU A 307 39.51 -4.60 -7.57
C LEU A 307 39.27 -3.23 -8.21
N ILE A 308 38.41 -2.40 -7.63
CA ILE A 308 38.09 -1.08 -8.19
C ILE A 308 38.78 0.00 -7.36
N PRO A 309 39.58 0.89 -7.98
CA PRO A 309 40.15 2.04 -7.30
C PRO A 309 39.06 2.98 -6.75
N GLU A 310 39.28 3.55 -5.56
CA GLU A 310 38.31 4.42 -4.88
C GLU A 310 37.84 5.58 -5.75
N LYS A 311 38.72 6.19 -6.54
CA LYS A 311 38.41 7.30 -7.46
C LYS A 311 37.34 6.96 -8.50
N GLU A 312 37.27 5.70 -8.91
CA GLU A 312 36.29 5.26 -9.93
C GLU A 312 34.86 5.21 -9.39
N PHE A 313 34.67 5.17 -8.06
CA PHE A 313 33.34 5.26 -7.44
C PHE A 313 32.84 6.69 -7.28
N GLU A 314 33.73 7.69 -7.31
CA GLU A 314 33.35 9.10 -7.17
C GLU A 314 32.56 9.61 -8.38
N PRO A 315 31.76 10.69 -8.22
CA PRO A 315 31.06 11.30 -9.35
C PRO A 315 32.00 11.63 -10.54
N GLY A 316 31.72 11.07 -11.71
CA GLY A 316 32.55 11.16 -12.90
C GLY A 316 33.55 10.02 -13.09
N GLY A 317 33.67 9.07 -12.15
CA GLY A 317 34.41 7.83 -12.32
C GLY A 317 33.59 6.77 -13.08
N GLU A 318 34.29 5.87 -13.80
CA GLU A 318 33.63 4.86 -14.66
C GLU A 318 32.85 3.78 -13.90
N ALA A 319 33.12 3.56 -12.61
CA ALA A 319 32.43 2.61 -11.74
C ALA A 319 31.30 3.26 -10.92
N ASN A 320 31.10 4.58 -11.02
CA ASN A 320 30.04 5.26 -10.29
C ASN A 320 28.67 4.74 -10.71
N GLY A 321 27.90 4.24 -9.74
CA GLY A 321 26.57 3.63 -9.97
C GLY A 321 26.58 2.28 -10.72
N ARG A 322 27.72 1.81 -11.27
CA ARG A 322 27.79 0.61 -12.13
C ARG A 322 29.02 -0.29 -11.85
N ALA A 323 29.36 -0.47 -10.59
CA ALA A 323 30.58 -1.17 -10.16
C ALA A 323 30.77 -2.56 -10.78
N LEU A 324 29.72 -3.38 -10.88
CA LEU A 324 29.79 -4.71 -11.48
C LEU A 324 29.90 -4.68 -13.00
N ALA A 325 29.26 -3.69 -13.67
CA ALA A 325 29.43 -3.47 -15.11
C ALA A 325 30.85 -3.04 -15.43
N PHE A 326 31.46 -2.17 -14.60
CA PHE A 326 32.88 -1.79 -14.72
C PHE A 326 33.78 -3.04 -14.71
N LEU A 327 33.64 -3.92 -13.71
CA LEU A 327 34.39 -5.18 -13.65
C LEU A 327 34.11 -6.11 -14.85
N ALA A 328 32.87 -6.13 -15.36
CA ALA A 328 32.51 -6.91 -16.53
C ALA A 328 33.23 -6.39 -17.80
N HIS A 329 33.30 -5.07 -17.99
CA HIS A 329 34.03 -4.49 -19.12
C HIS A 329 35.53 -4.67 -19.00
N GLU A 330 36.10 -4.45 -17.82
CA GLU A 330 37.54 -4.50 -17.57
C GLU A 330 38.10 -5.92 -17.70
N TYR A 331 37.47 -6.90 -17.02
CA TYR A 331 38.01 -8.26 -16.94
C TYR A 331 37.45 -9.26 -17.95
N LEU A 332 36.27 -9.01 -18.51
CA LEU A 332 35.63 -9.91 -19.47
C LEU A 332 35.47 -9.29 -20.87
N GLY A 333 35.91 -8.02 -21.01
CA GLY A 333 35.92 -7.30 -22.29
C GLY A 333 34.59 -6.66 -22.66
N ASN A 334 34.66 -5.68 -23.59
CA ASN A 334 33.53 -4.84 -23.96
C ASN A 334 32.32 -5.59 -24.50
N ALA A 335 32.52 -6.72 -25.19
CA ALA A 335 31.40 -7.52 -25.71
C ALA A 335 30.57 -8.12 -24.58
N PHE A 336 31.22 -8.73 -23.56
CA PHE A 336 30.52 -9.28 -22.40
C PHE A 336 29.94 -8.15 -21.54
N GLY A 337 30.68 -7.07 -21.30
CA GLY A 337 30.22 -5.91 -20.56
C GLY A 337 28.96 -5.29 -21.18
N THR A 338 28.88 -5.20 -22.51
CA THR A 338 27.66 -4.72 -23.19
C THR A 338 26.46 -5.65 -22.99
N VAL A 339 26.67 -6.97 -23.04
CA VAL A 339 25.60 -7.95 -22.75
C VAL A 339 25.14 -7.82 -21.28
N TYR A 340 26.10 -7.58 -20.35
CA TYR A 340 25.81 -7.32 -18.95
C TYR A 340 24.98 -6.02 -18.78
N ASP A 341 25.37 -4.92 -19.43
CA ASP A 341 24.62 -3.65 -19.41
C ASP A 341 23.20 -3.82 -19.93
N VAL A 342 23.00 -4.50 -21.08
CA VAL A 342 21.67 -4.77 -21.62
C VAL A 342 20.81 -5.58 -20.65
N SER A 343 21.39 -6.59 -20.00
CA SER A 343 20.69 -7.38 -18.99
C SER A 343 20.32 -6.56 -17.75
N THR A 344 21.23 -5.68 -17.31
CA THR A 344 21.01 -4.77 -16.17
C THR A 344 19.92 -3.74 -16.50
N ILE A 345 19.96 -3.11 -17.67
CA ILE A 345 18.92 -2.19 -18.13
C ILE A 345 17.55 -2.89 -18.15
N ALA A 346 17.49 -4.12 -18.68
CA ALA A 346 16.25 -4.88 -18.77
C ALA A 346 15.68 -5.21 -17.38
N ILE A 347 16.50 -5.68 -16.43
CA ILE A 347 16.02 -6.02 -15.09
C ILE A 347 15.61 -4.77 -14.29
N LEU A 348 16.34 -3.66 -14.42
CA LEU A 348 16.01 -2.38 -13.80
C LEU A 348 14.69 -1.82 -14.33
N TRP A 349 14.48 -1.84 -15.65
CA TRP A 349 13.20 -1.40 -16.22
C TRP A 349 12.03 -2.27 -15.76
N PHE A 350 12.25 -3.57 -15.64
CA PHE A 350 11.25 -4.50 -15.09
C PHE A 350 11.02 -4.31 -13.58
N ALA A 351 12.04 -3.89 -12.81
CA ALA A 351 11.87 -3.48 -11.42
C ALA A 351 10.93 -2.28 -11.30
N GLY A 352 11.12 -1.27 -12.17
CA GLY A 352 10.17 -0.15 -12.28
C GLY A 352 8.75 -0.60 -12.66
N ALA A 353 8.61 -1.62 -13.52
CA ALA A 353 7.31 -2.19 -13.86
C ALA A 353 6.66 -2.92 -12.66
N SER A 354 7.44 -3.67 -11.89
CA SER A 354 6.97 -4.31 -10.65
C SER A 354 6.48 -3.28 -9.62
N ALA A 355 7.22 -2.20 -9.45
CA ALA A 355 6.86 -1.09 -8.56
C ALA A 355 5.58 -0.38 -9.01
N MET A 356 5.41 -0.11 -10.31
CA MET A 356 4.17 0.45 -10.86
C MET A 356 2.98 -0.47 -10.61
N ALA A 357 3.13 -1.78 -10.82
CA ALA A 357 2.08 -2.76 -10.52
C ALA A 357 1.74 -2.79 -9.03
N GLY A 358 2.76 -2.69 -8.15
CA GLY A 358 2.60 -2.57 -6.70
C GLY A 358 1.77 -1.36 -6.30
N LEU A 359 2.06 -0.18 -6.85
CA LEU A 359 1.28 1.05 -6.63
C LEU A 359 -0.18 0.91 -7.08
N LEU A 360 -0.39 0.37 -8.28
CA LEU A 360 -1.72 0.16 -8.85
C LEU A 360 -2.55 -0.86 -8.06
N ASN A 361 -1.91 -1.78 -7.36
CA ASN A 361 -2.59 -2.72 -6.49
C ASN A 361 -2.85 -2.13 -5.08
N LEU A 362 -1.88 -1.40 -4.53
CA LEU A 362 -1.93 -0.90 -3.16
C LEU A 362 -2.90 0.29 -3.01
N MET A 363 -2.77 1.32 -3.85
CA MET A 363 -3.50 2.58 -3.69
C MET A 363 -5.02 2.43 -3.89
N PRO A 364 -5.52 1.79 -4.97
CA PRO A 364 -6.96 1.60 -5.16
C PRO A 364 -7.61 0.68 -4.12
N ARG A 365 -6.84 -0.12 -3.42
CA ARG A 365 -7.36 -1.06 -2.42
C ARG A 365 -7.72 -0.39 -1.10
N TYR A 366 -6.89 0.57 -0.65
CA TYR A 366 -7.08 1.21 0.65
C TYR A 366 -7.86 2.52 0.57
N LEU A 367 -7.46 3.44 -0.29
CA LEU A 367 -8.02 4.79 -0.30
C LEU A 367 -9.52 4.85 -0.64
N PRO A 368 -10.04 4.15 -1.67
CA PRO A 368 -11.49 4.19 -1.97
C PRO A 368 -12.35 3.54 -0.89
N ARG A 369 -11.86 2.47 -0.23
CA ARG A 369 -12.57 1.79 0.85
C ARG A 369 -12.85 2.70 2.04
N TYR A 370 -11.96 3.64 2.31
CA TYR A 370 -12.14 4.63 3.37
C TYR A 370 -12.86 5.91 2.92
N GLY A 371 -13.36 5.95 1.68
CA GLY A 371 -13.89 7.16 1.06
C GLY A 371 -12.82 8.24 0.80
N MET A 372 -11.56 7.86 0.86
CA MET A 372 -10.39 8.74 0.81
C MET A 372 -9.79 8.86 -0.59
N ALA A 373 -10.51 8.41 -1.62
CA ALA A 373 -10.13 8.64 -3.01
C ALA A 373 -11.38 8.90 -3.87
N PRO A 374 -11.24 9.70 -4.93
CA PRO A 374 -12.30 9.86 -5.92
C PRO A 374 -12.64 8.53 -6.60
N HIS A 375 -13.86 8.41 -7.14
CA HIS A 375 -14.29 7.18 -7.82
C HIS A 375 -13.37 6.74 -8.96
N TRP A 376 -12.83 7.71 -9.72
CA TRP A 376 -11.91 7.41 -10.83
C TRP A 376 -10.58 6.77 -10.39
N ALA A 377 -10.18 6.91 -9.11
CA ALA A 377 -8.98 6.27 -8.57
C ALA A 377 -9.08 4.73 -8.49
N ARG A 378 -10.29 4.18 -8.69
CA ARG A 378 -10.50 2.73 -8.86
C ARG A 378 -10.12 2.25 -10.27
N ALA A 379 -10.04 3.15 -11.25
CA ALA A 379 -9.65 2.83 -12.62
C ALA A 379 -8.12 2.85 -12.76
N VAL A 380 -7.58 1.85 -13.48
CA VAL A 380 -6.12 1.67 -13.64
C VAL A 380 -5.49 2.80 -14.43
N ARG A 381 -6.06 3.15 -15.58
CA ARG A 381 -5.44 4.10 -16.54
C ARG A 381 -5.24 5.50 -15.98
N PRO A 382 -6.23 6.13 -15.29
CA PRO A 382 -5.98 7.42 -14.64
C PRO A 382 -4.86 7.36 -13.60
N MET A 383 -4.80 6.28 -12.83
CA MET A 383 -3.74 6.10 -11.83
C MET A 383 -2.36 5.94 -12.46
N VAL A 384 -2.25 5.20 -13.58
CA VAL A 384 -0.99 5.11 -14.35
C VAL A 384 -0.53 6.50 -14.79
N ILE A 385 -1.43 7.33 -15.31
CA ILE A 385 -1.10 8.70 -15.73
C ILE A 385 -0.60 9.53 -14.53
N VAL A 386 -1.32 9.48 -13.40
CA VAL A 386 -0.93 10.21 -12.19
C VAL A 386 0.45 9.77 -11.72
N PHE A 387 0.70 8.46 -11.59
CA PHE A 387 1.99 7.95 -11.13
C PHE A 387 3.13 8.26 -12.11
N THR A 388 2.88 8.19 -13.42
CA THR A 388 3.88 8.57 -14.44
C THR A 388 4.23 10.06 -14.36
N LEU A 389 3.24 10.94 -14.17
CA LEU A 389 3.49 12.38 -14.00
C LEU A 389 4.25 12.68 -12.71
N VAL A 390 3.91 11.99 -11.62
CA VAL A 390 4.65 12.11 -10.36
C VAL A 390 6.08 11.58 -10.52
N ALA A 391 6.27 10.46 -11.23
CA ALA A 391 7.60 9.93 -11.52
C ALA A 391 8.43 10.91 -12.36
N PHE A 392 7.84 11.60 -13.34
CA PHE A 392 8.52 12.66 -14.08
C PHE A 392 8.95 13.80 -13.15
N LEU A 393 8.06 14.25 -12.27
CA LEU A 393 8.36 15.31 -11.31
C LEU A 393 9.52 14.90 -10.37
N VAL A 394 9.48 13.68 -9.84
CA VAL A 394 10.53 13.14 -8.97
C VAL A 394 11.85 13.04 -9.71
N THR A 395 11.86 12.49 -10.93
CA THR A 395 13.07 12.43 -11.77
C THR A 395 13.67 13.80 -12.00
N TRP A 396 12.82 14.81 -12.27
CA TRP A 396 13.27 16.18 -12.48
C TRP A 396 13.83 16.84 -11.21
N ILE A 397 13.18 16.62 -10.04
CA ILE A 397 13.64 17.18 -8.76
C ILE A 397 15.02 16.62 -8.37
N PHE A 398 15.26 15.35 -8.65
CA PHE A 398 16.52 14.68 -8.33
C PHE A 398 17.56 14.75 -9.44
N ASP A 399 17.28 15.44 -10.55
CA ASP A 399 18.15 15.51 -11.72
C ASP A 399 18.62 14.14 -12.26
N ALA A 400 17.73 13.11 -12.12
CA ALA A 400 18.02 11.71 -12.43
C ALA A 400 19.26 11.13 -11.69
N ASP A 401 19.66 11.73 -10.57
CA ASP A 401 20.76 11.25 -9.74
C ASP A 401 20.36 10.01 -8.94
N VAL A 402 21.09 8.91 -9.11
CA VAL A 402 20.81 7.61 -8.47
C VAL A 402 21.10 7.64 -6.97
N ASP A 403 22.20 8.30 -6.55
CA ASP A 403 22.60 8.34 -5.15
C ASP A 403 21.65 9.18 -4.29
N ALA A 404 21.23 10.33 -4.83
CA ALA A 404 20.25 11.20 -4.18
C ALA A 404 18.90 10.49 -4.02
N GLN A 405 18.42 9.79 -5.05
CA GLN A 405 17.21 8.99 -5.01
C GLN A 405 17.33 7.81 -4.05
N GLY A 406 18.51 7.16 -4.02
CA GLY A 406 18.80 6.05 -3.11
C GLY A 406 18.59 6.40 -1.63
N GLY A 407 18.94 7.64 -1.23
CA GLY A 407 18.69 8.12 0.13
C GLY A 407 17.21 8.21 0.50
N ALA A 408 16.39 8.69 -0.43
CA ALA A 408 14.94 8.78 -0.24
C ALA A 408 14.27 7.40 -0.23
N TYR A 409 14.71 6.51 -1.11
CA TYR A 409 14.28 5.11 -1.16
C TYR A 409 14.56 4.38 0.15
N ALA A 410 15.78 4.47 0.68
CA ALA A 410 16.16 3.84 1.95
C ALA A 410 15.23 4.24 3.10
N THR A 411 14.78 5.51 3.15
CA THR A 411 13.83 5.97 4.17
C THR A 411 12.49 5.27 4.06
N GLY A 412 11.93 5.13 2.85
CA GLY A 412 10.68 4.42 2.59
C GLY A 412 10.76 2.96 3.05
N VAL A 413 11.76 2.23 2.58
CA VAL A 413 12.02 0.82 2.95
C VAL A 413 12.15 0.65 4.45
N LEU A 414 12.96 1.49 5.12
CA LEU A 414 13.21 1.37 6.56
C LEU A 414 11.98 1.66 7.41
N VAL A 415 11.14 2.61 7.04
CA VAL A 415 9.88 2.89 7.73
C VAL A 415 8.93 1.70 7.59
N LEU A 416 8.81 1.11 6.40
CA LEU A 416 7.96 -0.06 6.18
C LEU A 416 8.45 -1.28 6.96
N ILE A 417 9.75 -1.59 6.93
CA ILE A 417 10.33 -2.70 7.70
C ILE A 417 10.18 -2.48 9.21
N SER A 418 10.42 -1.25 9.70
CA SER A 418 10.24 -0.91 11.11
C SER A 418 8.80 -1.10 11.55
N SER A 419 7.84 -0.65 10.71
CA SER A 419 6.41 -0.83 10.97
C SER A 419 6.02 -2.31 10.99
N ALA A 420 6.55 -3.12 10.08
CA ALA A 420 6.35 -4.57 10.04
C ALA A 420 6.91 -5.25 11.29
N ALA A 421 8.13 -4.88 11.72
CA ALA A 421 8.75 -5.42 12.92
C ALA A 421 7.94 -5.11 14.19
N ILE A 422 7.42 -3.87 14.31
CA ILE A 422 6.53 -3.47 15.40
C ILE A 422 5.21 -4.26 15.35
N ALA A 423 4.61 -4.41 14.15
CA ALA A 423 3.36 -5.15 13.96
C ALA A 423 3.49 -6.61 14.41
N VAL A 424 4.55 -7.31 13.98
CA VAL A 424 4.76 -8.71 14.40
C VAL A 424 5.12 -8.83 15.88
N THR A 425 5.79 -7.82 16.46
CA THR A 425 6.06 -7.77 17.90
C THR A 425 4.76 -7.70 18.70
N ILE A 426 3.83 -6.82 18.30
CA ILE A 426 2.50 -6.70 18.93
C ILE A 426 1.69 -7.99 18.72
N ALA A 427 1.72 -8.57 17.52
CA ALA A 427 1.03 -9.84 17.23
C ALA A 427 1.56 -10.99 18.10
N ALA A 428 2.88 -11.14 18.24
CA ALA A 428 3.51 -12.14 19.09
C ALA A 428 3.14 -11.95 20.59
N ARG A 429 3.05 -10.70 21.06
CA ARG A 429 2.60 -10.37 22.41
C ARG A 429 1.14 -10.79 22.64
N LYS A 430 0.24 -10.44 21.69
CA LYS A 430 -1.18 -10.82 21.76
C LYS A 430 -1.37 -12.34 21.73
N ALA A 431 -0.53 -13.06 20.97
CA ALA A 431 -0.54 -14.52 20.89
C ALA A 431 0.12 -15.22 22.11
N GLY A 432 0.63 -14.49 23.11
CA GLY A 432 1.29 -15.05 24.30
C GLY A 432 2.66 -15.70 24.02
N GLN A 433 3.26 -15.49 22.86
CA GLN A 433 4.52 -16.11 22.41
C GLN A 433 5.74 -15.34 22.94
N ARG A 434 6.07 -15.49 24.23
CA ARG A 434 7.09 -14.69 24.92
C ARG A 434 8.46 -14.67 24.22
N ASN A 435 8.96 -15.81 23.73
CA ASN A 435 10.27 -15.87 23.08
C ASN A 435 10.30 -15.11 21.75
N TRP A 436 9.25 -15.28 20.93
CA TRP A 436 9.09 -14.54 19.69
C TRP A 436 8.88 -13.04 19.93
N PHE A 437 8.14 -12.69 20.98
CA PHE A 437 7.98 -11.29 21.39
C PHE A 437 9.32 -10.63 21.69
N ILE A 438 10.17 -11.26 22.50
CA ILE A 438 11.50 -10.72 22.83
C ILE A 438 12.38 -10.60 21.57
N GLY A 439 12.41 -11.65 20.74
CA GLY A 439 13.18 -11.64 19.49
C GLY A 439 12.73 -10.51 18.55
N PHE A 440 11.43 -10.40 18.28
CA PHE A 440 10.90 -9.33 17.41
C PHE A 440 11.03 -7.93 18.04
N ALA A 441 10.99 -7.80 19.37
CA ALA A 441 11.24 -6.53 20.04
C ALA A 441 12.69 -6.05 19.84
N VAL A 442 13.67 -6.94 19.96
CA VAL A 442 15.08 -6.62 19.66
C VAL A 442 15.25 -6.21 18.20
N ILE A 443 14.65 -6.96 17.26
CA ILE A 443 14.68 -6.64 15.83
C ILE A 443 14.04 -5.27 15.58
N SER A 444 12.91 -4.96 16.23
CA SER A 444 12.24 -3.67 16.12
C SER A 444 13.14 -2.51 16.57
N VAL A 445 13.90 -2.69 17.66
CA VAL A 445 14.85 -1.70 18.15
C VAL A 445 15.98 -1.47 17.13
N VAL A 446 16.50 -2.53 16.52
CA VAL A 446 17.54 -2.43 15.48
C VAL A 446 17.03 -1.66 14.28
N PHE A 447 15.83 -1.98 13.76
CA PHE A 447 15.28 -1.27 12.61
C PHE A 447 14.90 0.17 12.94
N LEU A 448 14.38 0.44 14.16
CA LEU A 448 14.12 1.80 14.58
C LEU A 448 15.41 2.62 14.66
N TYR A 449 16.48 2.05 15.23
CA TYR A 449 17.81 2.67 15.22
C TYR A 449 18.25 2.98 13.78
N THR A 450 18.19 2.00 12.89
CA THR A 450 18.58 2.15 11.48
C THR A 450 17.77 3.24 10.80
N THR A 451 16.45 3.29 11.04
CA THR A 451 15.56 4.33 10.49
C THR A 451 15.95 5.72 10.99
N VAL A 452 16.17 5.87 12.31
CA VAL A 452 16.53 7.16 12.91
C VAL A 452 17.86 7.66 12.38
N VAL A 453 18.88 6.80 12.30
CA VAL A 453 20.20 7.17 11.75
C VAL A 453 20.08 7.58 10.29
N ASN A 454 19.34 6.82 9.46
CA ASN A 454 19.13 7.15 8.05
C ASN A 454 18.42 8.50 7.89
N VAL A 455 17.42 8.80 8.73
CA VAL A 455 16.68 10.08 8.72
C VAL A 455 17.59 11.25 9.07
N ILE A 456 18.51 11.08 10.03
CA ILE A 456 19.46 12.13 10.44
C ILE A 456 20.49 12.39 9.35
N GLU A 457 21.01 11.35 8.73
CA GLU A 457 22.06 11.46 7.71
C GLU A 457 21.54 11.86 6.34
N ARG A 458 20.32 11.46 5.98
CA ARG A 458 19.68 11.71 4.68
C ARG A 458 18.30 12.35 4.86
N PRO A 459 18.20 13.60 5.32
CA PRO A 459 16.94 14.26 5.63
C PRO A 459 16.05 14.47 4.40
N ASP A 460 16.62 14.44 3.19
CA ASP A 460 15.85 14.66 1.95
C ASP A 460 14.84 13.55 1.70
N GLY A 461 15.15 12.30 2.08
CA GLY A 461 14.20 11.21 2.02
C GLY A 461 12.94 11.43 2.88
N VAL A 462 13.12 12.00 4.07
CA VAL A 462 11.99 12.36 4.95
C VAL A 462 11.19 13.55 4.40
N LYS A 463 11.86 14.57 3.85
CA LYS A 463 11.18 15.72 3.25
C LYS A 463 10.26 15.28 2.12
N ILE A 464 10.74 14.41 1.24
CA ILE A 464 9.96 13.88 0.11
C ILE A 464 8.84 12.98 0.61
N GLY A 465 9.14 12.04 1.52
CA GLY A 465 8.12 11.22 2.17
C GLY A 465 7.05 12.07 2.84
N ALA A 466 7.43 13.14 3.54
CA ALA A 466 6.48 14.07 4.16
C ALA A 466 5.61 14.81 3.13
N CYS A 467 6.15 15.20 1.97
CA CYS A 467 5.37 15.78 0.89
C CYS A 467 4.33 14.79 0.33
N PHE A 468 4.74 13.53 0.09
CA PHE A 468 3.80 12.49 -0.33
C PHE A 468 2.74 12.21 0.71
N ILE A 469 3.11 12.07 1.99
CA ILE A 469 2.17 11.86 3.09
C ILE A 469 1.19 13.03 3.18
N ALA A 470 1.69 14.27 3.15
CA ALA A 470 0.84 15.46 3.19
C ALA A 470 -0.11 15.50 1.98
N GLY A 471 0.38 15.21 0.77
CA GLY A 471 -0.43 15.12 -0.43
C GLY A 471 -1.52 14.04 -0.32
N ILE A 472 -1.18 12.83 0.12
CA ILE A 472 -2.13 11.73 0.30
C ILE A 472 -3.17 12.08 1.36
N ILE A 473 -2.77 12.61 2.52
CA ILE A 473 -3.69 13.02 3.58
C ILE A 473 -4.63 14.12 3.09
N LEU A 474 -4.11 15.15 2.42
CA LEU A 474 -4.90 16.27 1.90
C LEU A 474 -5.93 15.80 0.87
N ILE A 475 -5.50 15.02 -0.13
CA ILE A 475 -6.38 14.46 -1.17
C ILE A 475 -7.40 13.52 -0.53
N SER A 476 -7.01 12.72 0.44
CA SER A 476 -7.88 11.79 1.16
C SER A 476 -8.96 12.52 1.94
N LEU A 477 -8.60 13.54 2.71
CA LEU A 477 -9.56 14.34 3.47
C LEU A 477 -10.50 15.12 2.56
N LEU A 478 -9.97 15.73 1.50
CA LEU A 478 -10.77 16.45 0.51
C LEU A 478 -11.75 15.51 -0.20
N SER A 479 -11.29 14.33 -0.63
CA SER A 479 -12.15 13.32 -1.25
C SER A 479 -13.27 12.88 -0.30
N ARG A 480 -12.94 12.59 0.96
CA ARG A 480 -13.92 12.19 1.97
C ARG A 480 -14.92 13.32 2.26
N LEU A 481 -14.48 14.56 2.23
CA LEU A 481 -15.36 15.74 2.38
C LEU A 481 -16.35 15.85 1.21
N LEU A 482 -15.87 15.71 -0.02
CA LEU A 482 -16.70 15.75 -1.23
C LEU A 482 -17.70 14.59 -1.30
N ARG A 483 -17.38 13.45 -0.68
CA ARG A 483 -18.23 12.26 -0.60
C ARG A 483 -18.99 12.15 0.73
N ALA A 484 -19.10 13.25 1.48
CA ALA A 484 -19.68 13.24 2.82
C ALA A 484 -21.14 12.78 2.84
N PHE A 485 -21.91 13.13 1.82
CA PHE A 485 -23.33 12.82 1.70
C PHE A 485 -23.64 11.58 0.85
N GLU A 486 -22.62 10.88 0.36
CA GLU A 486 -22.79 9.63 -0.39
C GLU A 486 -23.38 8.53 0.51
N LEU A 487 -24.29 7.72 -0.02
CA LEU A 487 -24.82 6.55 0.68
C LEU A 487 -23.71 5.49 0.81
N ARG A 488 -23.33 5.18 2.06
CA ARG A 488 -22.15 4.35 2.39
C ARG A 488 -22.50 2.90 2.75
N VAL A 489 -23.79 2.62 2.95
CA VAL A 489 -24.26 1.28 3.32
C VAL A 489 -24.36 0.42 2.07
N THR A 490 -23.65 -0.70 2.06
CA THR A 490 -23.57 -1.62 0.91
C THR A 490 -24.66 -2.70 0.92
N SER A 491 -25.17 -3.06 2.10
CA SER A 491 -26.24 -4.05 2.27
C SER A 491 -26.99 -3.78 3.56
N VAL A 492 -28.28 -4.07 3.56
CA VAL A 492 -29.15 -3.99 4.76
C VAL A 492 -29.75 -5.36 5.01
N THR A 493 -29.52 -5.91 6.20
CA THR A 493 -30.10 -7.18 6.65
C THR A 493 -30.96 -6.94 7.88
N LEU A 494 -32.21 -7.39 7.84
CA LEU A 494 -33.15 -7.31 8.96
C LEU A 494 -33.21 -8.68 9.63
N ASP A 495 -33.32 -8.72 10.97
CA ASP A 495 -33.65 -9.92 11.67
C ASP A 495 -35.17 -10.19 11.58
N ASP A 496 -35.61 -11.41 11.98
CA ASP A 496 -37.01 -11.84 11.88
C ASP A 496 -37.99 -10.91 12.64
N MET A 497 -37.53 -10.25 13.71
CA MET A 497 -38.35 -9.35 14.50
C MET A 497 -38.42 -7.96 13.83
N ALA A 498 -37.34 -7.45 13.30
CA ALA A 498 -37.34 -6.21 12.53
C ALA A 498 -38.22 -6.33 11.28
N GLU A 499 -38.12 -7.46 10.55
CA GLU A 499 -38.99 -7.71 9.39
C GLU A 499 -40.47 -7.73 9.78
N ARG A 500 -40.84 -8.34 10.93
CA ARG A 500 -42.22 -8.32 11.43
C ARG A 500 -42.67 -6.89 11.71
N PHE A 501 -41.88 -6.08 12.39
CA PHE A 501 -42.25 -4.71 12.69
C PHE A 501 -42.47 -3.88 11.40
N VAL A 502 -41.58 -4.01 10.42
CA VAL A 502 -41.71 -3.31 9.14
C VAL A 502 -42.98 -3.81 8.40
N ARG A 503 -43.22 -5.10 8.37
CA ARG A 503 -44.39 -5.70 7.69
C ARG A 503 -45.73 -5.30 8.35
N ASP A 504 -45.76 -5.27 9.67
CA ASP A 504 -46.97 -4.91 10.44
C ASP A 504 -47.41 -3.45 10.17
N ILE A 505 -46.42 -2.53 10.04
CA ILE A 505 -46.71 -1.12 9.74
C ILE A 505 -46.87 -0.83 8.26
N ALA A 506 -46.40 -1.73 7.38
CA ALA A 506 -46.52 -1.54 5.92
C ALA A 506 -47.98 -1.52 5.43
N SER A 507 -48.93 -2.12 6.17
CA SER A 507 -50.37 -2.07 5.88
C SER A 507 -50.99 -0.68 6.11
N ARG A 508 -50.27 0.21 6.76
CA ARG A 508 -50.63 1.60 7.08
C ARG A 508 -49.56 2.55 6.54
N LYS A 509 -49.41 3.75 7.12
CA LYS A 509 -48.29 4.64 6.83
C LYS A 509 -47.09 4.27 7.69
N ILE A 510 -45.93 3.96 7.07
CA ILE A 510 -44.71 3.62 7.78
C ILE A 510 -44.11 4.88 8.41
N ARG A 511 -44.09 4.92 9.76
CA ARG A 511 -43.60 6.07 10.53
C ARG A 511 -42.52 5.64 11.50
N PHE A 512 -41.35 6.18 11.35
CA PHE A 512 -40.20 5.99 12.24
C PHE A 512 -39.98 7.22 13.09
N ILE A 513 -39.50 7.01 14.32
CA ILE A 513 -38.98 8.06 15.21
C ILE A 513 -37.50 7.77 15.44
N ALA A 514 -36.64 8.71 15.07
CA ALA A 514 -35.25 8.63 15.42
C ALA A 514 -35.07 8.88 16.92
N ASN A 515 -34.38 7.95 17.61
CA ASN A 515 -34.13 8.02 19.06
C ASN A 515 -32.65 7.84 19.35
N GLU A 516 -32.18 8.50 20.38
CA GLU A 516 -30.82 8.30 20.90
C GLU A 516 -30.82 7.10 21.86
N PRO A 517 -29.83 6.19 21.80
CA PRO A 517 -29.83 4.97 22.62
C PRO A 517 -29.39 5.19 24.08
N ASP A 518 -29.29 6.44 24.54
CA ASP A 518 -28.59 6.76 25.79
C ASP A 518 -29.38 6.43 27.06
N SER A 519 -30.66 6.78 27.18
CA SER A 519 -31.42 6.55 28.40
C SER A 519 -32.39 5.36 28.33
N ARG A 520 -33.08 5.19 27.21
CA ARG A 520 -34.07 4.14 26.97
C ARG A 520 -35.16 4.02 28.04
N ASP A 521 -35.52 5.12 28.71
CA ASP A 521 -36.53 5.15 29.72
C ASP A 521 -37.94 5.15 29.12
N LYS A 522 -38.90 4.54 29.85
CA LYS A 522 -40.29 4.49 29.40
C LYS A 522 -40.93 5.88 29.24
N ALA A 523 -40.51 6.84 30.05
CA ALA A 523 -40.96 8.24 29.95
C ALA A 523 -40.50 8.86 28.64
N GLU A 524 -39.24 8.69 28.29
CA GLU A 524 -38.64 9.23 27.05
C GLU A 524 -39.42 8.76 25.80
N TYR A 525 -39.68 7.48 25.64
CA TYR A 525 -40.43 6.98 24.49
C TYR A 525 -41.87 7.56 24.43
N ARG A 526 -42.52 7.74 25.57
CA ARG A 526 -43.86 8.32 25.65
C ARG A 526 -43.83 9.81 25.27
N ASP A 527 -42.96 10.56 25.93
CA ASP A 527 -42.88 12.01 25.78
C ASP A 527 -42.49 12.38 24.35
N LYS A 528 -41.60 11.60 23.73
CA LYS A 528 -41.19 11.75 22.33
C LYS A 528 -42.34 11.48 21.33
N ILE A 529 -43.17 10.47 21.58
CA ILE A 529 -44.36 10.25 20.75
C ILE A 529 -45.33 11.42 20.87
N GLU A 530 -45.58 11.90 22.10
CA GLU A 530 -46.49 13.03 22.36
C GLU A 530 -45.98 14.31 21.67
N GLN A 531 -44.72 14.60 21.81
CA GLN A 531 -44.08 15.76 21.15
C GLN A 531 -44.21 15.70 19.62
N ILE A 532 -43.82 14.58 19.00
CA ILE A 532 -43.87 14.43 17.54
C ILE A 532 -45.30 14.49 17.01
N ARG A 533 -46.28 14.01 17.78
CA ARG A 533 -47.69 14.14 17.43
C ARG A 533 -48.14 15.61 17.44
N GLN A 534 -47.74 16.34 18.47
CA GLN A 534 -48.08 17.79 18.59
C GLN A 534 -47.41 18.59 17.50
N ASP A 535 -46.10 18.40 17.27
CA ASP A 535 -45.31 19.16 16.32
C ASP A 535 -45.72 18.94 14.86
N ASN A 536 -46.27 17.76 14.55
CA ASN A 536 -46.64 17.36 13.18
C ASN A 536 -48.15 17.17 12.95
N ASP A 537 -49.00 17.53 13.92
CA ASP A 537 -50.48 17.41 13.86
C ASP A 537 -50.94 16.00 13.46
N LEU A 538 -50.39 14.98 14.13
CA LEU A 538 -50.68 13.58 13.84
C LEU A 538 -51.76 12.96 14.71
N PRO A 539 -52.67 12.09 14.14
CA PRO A 539 -53.71 11.45 14.90
C PRO A 539 -53.21 10.56 16.03
N GLU A 540 -54.00 10.46 17.14
CA GLU A 540 -53.64 9.61 18.30
C GLU A 540 -53.50 8.12 17.96
N GLN A 541 -54.14 7.64 16.91
CA GLN A 541 -54.21 6.21 16.50
C GLN A 541 -53.03 5.78 15.63
N GLU A 542 -52.05 6.69 15.32
CA GLU A 542 -50.89 6.35 14.50
C GLU A 542 -49.85 5.55 15.30
N ASP A 543 -49.41 4.46 14.67
CA ASP A 543 -48.35 3.60 15.23
C ASP A 543 -46.96 4.08 14.78
N PHE A 544 -46.00 3.99 15.69
CA PHE A 544 -44.63 4.36 15.47
C PHE A 544 -43.65 3.21 15.76
N VAL A 545 -42.55 3.19 15.05
CA VAL A 545 -41.41 2.33 15.36
C VAL A 545 -40.18 3.24 15.61
N PHE A 546 -39.55 3.05 16.74
CA PHE A 546 -38.32 3.78 17.06
C PHE A 546 -37.13 3.23 16.32
N VAL A 547 -36.19 4.07 15.96
CA VAL A 547 -34.94 3.70 15.32
C VAL A 547 -33.79 4.26 16.12
N GLU A 548 -32.94 3.40 16.64
CA GLU A 548 -31.77 3.76 17.47
C GLU A 548 -30.51 3.30 16.76
N VAL A 549 -29.58 4.23 16.53
CA VAL A 549 -28.32 3.96 15.86
C VAL A 549 -27.16 4.17 16.81
N THR A 550 -26.37 3.14 17.05
CA THR A 550 -25.13 3.22 17.82
C THR A 550 -23.96 3.38 16.86
N VAL A 551 -23.18 4.44 17.05
CA VAL A 551 -21.96 4.67 16.23
C VAL A 551 -20.84 3.79 16.77
N THR A 552 -20.31 2.91 15.93
CA THR A 552 -19.20 2.00 16.25
C THR A 552 -17.84 2.61 15.92
N ASP A 553 -17.49 2.73 14.64
CA ASP A 553 -16.26 3.36 14.19
C ASP A 553 -16.56 4.40 13.09
N PRO A 554 -16.57 5.71 13.42
CA PRO A 554 -16.86 6.76 12.46
C PRO A 554 -15.79 6.94 11.36
N SER A 555 -14.63 6.33 11.53
CA SER A 555 -13.56 6.37 10.53
C SER A 555 -13.81 5.42 9.35
N GLU A 556 -14.65 4.41 9.52
CA GLU A 556 -15.07 3.53 8.42
C GLU A 556 -16.00 4.25 7.45
N PHE A 557 -15.92 3.88 6.17
CA PHE A 557 -16.73 4.54 5.13
C PHE A 557 -17.80 3.60 4.57
N GLU A 558 -17.46 2.41 4.15
CA GLU A 558 -18.38 1.42 3.60
C GLU A 558 -18.59 0.29 4.61
N ALA A 559 -19.84 -0.02 4.95
CA ALA A 559 -20.20 -1.12 5.85
C ALA A 559 -21.57 -1.71 5.52
N GLY A 560 -21.77 -2.99 5.87
CA GLY A 560 -23.09 -3.60 5.90
C GLY A 560 -23.85 -3.13 7.13
N LEU A 561 -25.17 -3.01 7.02
CA LEU A 561 -26.06 -2.61 8.10
C LEU A 561 -26.91 -3.80 8.56
N THR A 562 -26.77 -4.16 9.83
CA THR A 562 -27.64 -5.15 10.47
C THR A 562 -28.67 -4.46 11.34
N VAL A 563 -29.93 -4.73 11.10
CA VAL A 563 -31.08 -4.15 11.80
C VAL A 563 -31.69 -5.22 12.69
N ARG A 564 -31.75 -4.96 14.00
CA ARG A 564 -32.35 -5.86 14.97
C ARG A 564 -33.62 -5.26 15.55
N GLY A 565 -34.71 -6.06 15.61
CA GLY A 565 -35.97 -5.67 16.24
C GLY A 565 -35.98 -6.01 17.72
N GLN A 566 -36.45 -5.08 18.55
CA GLN A 566 -36.63 -5.28 20.00
C GLN A 566 -37.94 -4.66 20.47
N VAL A 567 -38.56 -5.23 21.51
CA VAL A 567 -39.71 -4.64 22.18
C VAL A 567 -39.26 -4.10 23.55
N MET A 568 -39.28 -2.78 23.69
CA MET A 568 -38.91 -2.11 24.94
C MET A 568 -40.15 -1.87 25.80
N HIS A 569 -40.01 -2.09 27.10
CA HIS A 569 -41.08 -1.91 28.12
C HIS A 569 -42.40 -2.61 27.76
N ASN A 570 -42.34 -3.78 27.07
CA ASN A 570 -43.49 -4.56 26.56
C ASN A 570 -44.47 -3.76 25.69
N ARG A 571 -44.07 -2.61 25.14
CA ARG A 571 -44.96 -1.71 24.41
C ARG A 571 -44.31 -1.10 23.14
N TYR A 572 -43.07 -0.63 23.24
CA TYR A 572 -42.46 0.12 22.18
C TYR A 572 -41.65 -0.76 21.25
N ARG A 573 -41.90 -0.68 19.95
CA ARG A 573 -41.12 -1.34 18.90
C ARG A 573 -39.90 -0.51 18.57
N VAL A 574 -38.72 -1.10 18.69
CA VAL A 574 -37.45 -0.42 18.49
C VAL A 574 -36.61 -1.21 17.49
N LEU A 575 -36.09 -0.54 16.45
CA LEU A 575 -35.07 -1.05 15.57
C LEU A 575 -33.71 -0.54 16.03
N THR A 576 -32.81 -1.43 16.35
CA THR A 576 -31.45 -1.10 16.78
C THR A 576 -30.45 -1.40 15.66
N LEU A 577 -29.57 -0.47 15.38
CA LEU A 577 -28.59 -0.50 14.30
C LEU A 577 -27.22 -0.13 14.82
N GLU A 578 -26.19 -0.77 14.26
CA GLU A 578 -24.80 -0.40 14.48
C GLU A 578 -24.20 0.10 13.17
N SER A 579 -23.62 1.30 13.16
CA SER A 579 -23.09 1.92 11.93
C SER A 579 -21.95 2.88 12.23
N SER A 580 -21.21 3.27 11.18
CA SER A 580 -20.20 4.34 11.25
C SER A 580 -20.79 5.76 11.23
N SER A 581 -22.08 5.90 10.84
CA SER A 581 -22.75 7.19 10.71
C SER A 581 -24.26 7.06 10.88
N ILE A 582 -24.83 7.84 11.79
CA ILE A 582 -26.26 7.86 12.06
C ILE A 582 -27.09 8.23 10.81
N PRO A 583 -26.80 9.37 10.13
CA PRO A 583 -27.60 9.77 8.97
C PRO A 583 -27.57 8.74 7.83
N ASN A 584 -26.43 8.11 7.60
CA ASN A 584 -26.27 7.11 6.55
C ASN A 584 -27.04 5.80 6.87
N ALA A 585 -27.00 5.34 8.13
CA ALA A 585 -27.74 4.18 8.57
C ALA A 585 -29.26 4.38 8.42
N LEU A 586 -29.76 5.56 8.83
CA LEU A 586 -31.17 5.92 8.70
C LEU A 586 -31.59 6.00 7.22
N ALA A 587 -30.79 6.67 6.38
CA ALA A 587 -31.07 6.76 4.95
C ALA A 587 -31.12 5.37 4.29
N ALA A 588 -30.18 4.49 4.60
CA ALA A 588 -30.13 3.13 4.08
C ALA A 588 -31.34 2.29 4.53
N LEU A 589 -31.69 2.36 5.81
CA LEU A 589 -32.88 1.68 6.35
C LEU A 589 -34.14 2.15 5.63
N LEU A 590 -34.33 3.46 5.48
CA LEU A 590 -35.51 4.04 4.84
C LEU A 590 -35.63 3.61 3.37
N LEU A 591 -34.54 3.61 2.63
CA LEU A 591 -34.51 3.14 1.24
C LEU A 591 -34.82 1.64 1.14
N ASN A 592 -34.21 0.83 2.01
CA ASN A 592 -34.47 -0.61 2.06
C ASN A 592 -35.94 -0.92 2.38
N VAL A 593 -36.53 -0.23 3.36
CA VAL A 593 -37.94 -0.40 3.73
C VAL A 593 -38.85 0.02 2.56
N ARG A 594 -38.56 1.11 1.88
CA ARG A 594 -39.31 1.51 0.68
C ARG A 594 -39.26 0.42 -0.40
N ASP A 595 -38.05 -0.08 -0.69
CA ASP A 595 -37.82 -1.04 -1.78
C ASP A 595 -38.47 -2.40 -1.49
N THR A 596 -38.51 -2.80 -0.21
CA THR A 596 -39.10 -4.09 0.21
C THR A 596 -40.60 -4.02 0.38
N THR A 597 -41.17 -2.86 0.77
CA THR A 597 -42.62 -2.73 1.05
C THR A 597 -43.38 -2.02 -0.06
N GLY A 598 -42.71 -1.30 -0.95
CA GLY A 598 -43.34 -0.43 -1.94
C GLY A 598 -43.97 0.86 -1.36
N CYS A 599 -43.85 1.08 -0.04
CA CYS A 599 -44.41 2.23 0.64
C CYS A 599 -43.33 3.25 0.99
N ILE A 600 -43.62 4.54 0.83
CA ILE A 600 -42.68 5.60 1.18
C ILE A 600 -42.68 5.80 2.70
N PRO A 601 -41.57 5.50 3.40
CA PRO A 601 -41.50 5.68 4.84
C PRO A 601 -41.28 7.14 5.22
N HIS A 602 -41.77 7.49 6.40
CA HIS A 602 -41.60 8.78 7.05
C HIS A 602 -40.71 8.61 8.28
N ILE A 603 -39.77 9.50 8.52
CA ILE A 603 -38.98 9.54 9.75
C ILE A 603 -39.09 10.92 10.38
N TYR A 604 -39.23 10.94 11.69
CA TYR A 604 -39.41 12.12 12.52
C TYR A 604 -38.20 12.29 13.45
N PHE A 605 -37.72 13.53 13.53
CA PHE A 605 -36.59 13.91 14.36
C PHE A 605 -36.99 15.03 15.31
N GLU A 606 -36.38 15.08 16.46
CA GLU A 606 -36.42 16.23 17.33
C GLU A 606 -35.56 17.37 16.76
N TRP A 607 -35.85 18.58 17.21
CA TRP A 607 -35.05 19.74 16.87
C TRP A 607 -33.65 19.64 17.46
N THR A 608 -32.61 19.87 16.68
CA THR A 608 -31.22 19.83 17.13
C THR A 608 -30.70 21.24 17.31
N GLU A 609 -30.15 21.53 18.50
CA GLU A 609 -29.50 22.80 18.78
C GLU A 609 -28.00 22.75 18.42
N GLY A 610 -27.43 23.89 18.00
CA GLY A 610 -26.00 24.02 17.73
C GLY A 610 -25.69 24.85 16.48
N THR A 611 -24.41 25.17 16.30
CA THR A 611 -23.97 25.87 15.09
C THR A 611 -23.81 24.88 13.92
N PRO A 612 -24.23 25.23 12.68
CA PRO A 612 -24.14 24.32 11.54
C PRO A 612 -22.72 23.77 11.28
N PHE A 613 -21.70 24.59 11.51
CA PHE A 613 -20.31 24.17 11.33
C PHE A 613 -19.88 23.13 12.37
N ALA A 614 -20.22 23.33 13.64
CA ALA A 614 -19.90 22.36 14.71
C ALA A 614 -20.63 21.03 14.48
N ASN A 615 -21.89 21.08 14.06
CA ASN A 615 -22.69 19.91 13.74
C ASN A 615 -22.15 19.16 12.53
N PHE A 616 -21.73 19.88 11.48
CA PHE A 616 -21.07 19.27 10.32
C PHE A 616 -19.74 18.59 10.73
N LEU A 617 -18.92 19.23 11.57
CA LEU A 617 -17.67 18.65 12.05
C LEU A 617 -17.91 17.40 12.91
N ARG A 618 -18.94 17.40 13.76
CA ARG A 618 -19.37 16.22 14.52
C ARG A 618 -19.81 15.07 13.60
N PHE A 619 -20.57 15.38 12.55
CA PHE A 619 -20.94 14.39 11.54
C PHE A 619 -19.71 13.81 10.85
N PHE A 620 -18.81 14.66 10.38
CA PHE A 620 -17.64 14.25 9.63
C PHE A 620 -16.67 13.40 10.46
N LEU A 621 -16.39 13.80 11.71
CA LEU A 621 -15.42 13.14 12.58
C LEU A 621 -15.99 12.00 13.41
N PHE A 622 -17.24 12.12 13.86
CA PHE A 622 -17.83 11.21 14.84
C PHE A 622 -19.07 10.47 14.31
N GLY A 623 -19.48 10.69 13.06
CA GLY A 623 -20.65 10.06 12.47
C GLY A 623 -22.00 10.49 13.07
N GLN A 624 -21.99 11.52 13.91
CA GLN A 624 -23.13 12.11 14.62
C GLN A 624 -23.46 13.48 14.01
N GLY A 625 -23.91 14.43 14.78
CA GLY A 625 -24.16 15.81 14.34
C GLY A 625 -25.61 16.07 13.99
N GLU A 626 -25.88 16.98 13.05
CA GLU A 626 -27.23 17.35 12.67
C GLU A 626 -27.86 16.27 11.79
N VAL A 627 -28.56 15.31 12.42
CA VAL A 627 -28.94 14.05 11.78
C VAL A 627 -29.98 14.25 10.68
N ALA A 628 -31.01 15.08 10.90
CA ALA A 628 -32.12 15.23 9.98
C ALA A 628 -31.72 15.88 8.63
N PRO A 629 -31.03 17.05 8.58
CA PRO A 629 -30.58 17.66 7.32
C PRO A 629 -29.60 16.76 6.56
N VAL A 630 -28.67 16.11 7.27
CA VAL A 630 -27.70 15.22 6.60
C VAL A 630 -28.39 13.97 6.06
N THR A 631 -29.32 13.36 6.79
CA THR A 631 -30.15 12.25 6.27
C THR A 631 -30.91 12.65 5.01
N ARG A 632 -31.47 13.87 4.98
CA ARG A 632 -32.15 14.41 3.80
C ARG A 632 -31.20 14.53 2.60
N GLU A 633 -29.98 15.03 2.80
CA GLU A 633 -29.00 15.16 1.73
C GLU A 633 -28.54 13.79 1.20
N VAL A 634 -28.27 12.82 2.10
CA VAL A 634 -27.92 11.45 1.69
C VAL A 634 -29.07 10.82 0.87
N LEU A 635 -30.31 10.99 1.30
CA LEU A 635 -31.49 10.52 0.55
C LEU A 635 -31.65 11.24 -0.79
N ARG A 636 -31.31 12.55 -0.87
CA ARG A 636 -31.37 13.32 -2.11
C ARG A 636 -30.35 12.87 -3.14
N GLU A 637 -29.15 12.50 -2.69
CA GLU A 637 -28.12 11.96 -3.58
C GLU A 637 -28.44 10.53 -4.02
N ALA A 638 -28.92 9.68 -3.09
CA ALA A 638 -29.22 8.28 -3.37
C ALA A 638 -30.49 8.10 -4.23
N GLU A 639 -31.52 8.94 -4.03
CA GLU A 639 -32.78 8.93 -4.78
C GLU A 639 -33.09 10.33 -5.31
N PRO A 640 -32.74 10.61 -6.56
CA PRO A 640 -33.03 11.90 -7.19
C PRO A 640 -34.52 12.19 -7.38
N ASP A 641 -35.34 11.14 -7.60
CA ASP A 641 -36.78 11.29 -7.77
C ASP A 641 -37.46 11.65 -6.45
N ARG A 642 -38.02 12.85 -6.41
CA ARG A 642 -38.67 13.39 -5.23
C ARG A 642 -39.90 12.59 -4.79
N ASP A 643 -40.63 12.01 -5.74
CA ASP A 643 -41.88 11.29 -5.45
C ASP A 643 -41.61 9.90 -4.85
N HIS A 644 -40.43 9.32 -5.12
CA HIS A 644 -39.98 8.04 -4.56
C HIS A 644 -39.09 8.18 -3.32
N ARG A 645 -38.75 9.41 -2.92
CA ARG A 645 -37.83 9.66 -1.81
C ARG A 645 -38.52 9.54 -0.46
N PRO A 646 -37.94 8.79 0.52
CA PRO A 646 -38.40 8.80 1.90
C PRO A 646 -38.52 10.20 2.50
N ARG A 647 -39.51 10.41 3.36
CA ARG A 647 -39.85 11.72 3.91
C ARG A 647 -39.17 11.94 5.27
N VAL A 648 -38.47 13.04 5.39
CA VAL A 648 -37.76 13.46 6.62
C VAL A 648 -38.50 14.65 7.21
N HIS A 649 -38.94 14.53 8.48
CA HIS A 649 -39.66 15.55 9.22
C HIS A 649 -38.80 15.99 10.42
N THR A 650 -38.75 17.30 10.66
CA THR A 650 -38.14 17.92 11.84
C THR A 650 -39.23 18.66 12.56
N GLY A 651 -39.44 18.35 13.82
CA GLY A 651 -40.38 19.05 14.70
C GLY A 651 -39.89 20.40 15.11
#